data_d0b403e348a5e29dcc3d92293ac2fc61
#
_entry.id   d0b403e348a5e29dcc3d92293ac2fc61
#
_cell.length_a   1.000
_cell.length_b   1.000
_cell.length_c   1.000
_cell.angle_alpha   90.00
_cell.angle_beta   90.00
_cell.angle_gamma   90.00
#
_symmetry.space_group_name_H-M   'P 1'
#
loop_
_entity.id
_entity.type
_entity.pdbx_description
1 polymer ?
#
loop_
_entity_poly.entity_id
_entity_poly.type
_entity_poly.pdbx_seq_one_letter_code
_entity_poly.pdbx_strand_id
1 'polypeptide(L)'
;MIYRLDAMEAYNKRLVKKIAVKGISVTGSTATEGYVYLESINLSKGNPTATIEFDVKGTSGIRKATRTVGEGYSLFPNSGELAEYKNGYTVMRIDGRDSSIEFTNGIKLFAGDVIGAVSEDQLRRIQIRETILSHIERERQLFYKGIKVLSLFFIDEVAKYRKYDAAGQACNGQYANMFEDEYKQVISNLQLEINDGDEYLKYLNDITAEETHAGYFSIDKKSHRMIDSKLGDRRERTSDDADAYDLIMKNKERLLDRNEPVRFIFSHSALREGWDNPNVFQICTLKQSGSDVRKRQEVGRGLRLSVNQNGERMDTNLLGEDVHNVNILTVVANESYDSFAKGLQTELAETVYDRPRMVTVDLFKNKVIKDTSGAEQVVDVDLAQSIYEGLITSGYVRKGILTDKYYEDKKQGKIEIAEEAADCQESVMVILDSIYDSRALQPENARKNNIELRLDKSKLGLPEFRKLWANINAKSVYVVEFDQDELIQKAISALNRDLRVSKILFKVETGTMTEIQSRAQLQQGDAFEKEESGLYQVKVTSSSVVKYDLIGKVVAETGLTRKAIVSILRGIEKTVFDQFGNNPEEFIIKAAQIINEQKATTIIQHITYNKLDAVYDTTIFTEPNLKGQLGVNAMAVKKHLYDHLLYDSANEKTFAENIDTSNEVAVYVKLPNGFFI
;
A
#
# COMPACT_ATOMS: atom_id res chain seq x y z
N MET A 1 -3.82 1.03 41.01
CA MET A 1 -3.48 0.22 39.83
C MET A 1 -1.98 0.04 39.87
N ILE A 2 -1.50 -1.21 39.98
CA ILE A 2 -0.06 -1.49 40.23
C ILE A 2 0.74 -1.35 38.93
N TYR A 3 0.15 -1.70 37.77
CA TYR A 3 0.77 -1.60 36.45
C TYR A 3 -0.31 -1.55 35.35
N ARG A 4 -0.10 -0.72 34.33
CA ARG A 4 -0.96 -0.63 33.16
C ARG A 4 -0.09 -0.80 31.90
N LEU A 5 -0.27 -1.86 31.17
CA LEU A 5 0.33 -2.08 29.87
C LEU A 5 -0.62 -1.50 28.81
N ASP A 6 -0.23 -0.43 28.14
CA ASP A 6 -0.99 0.10 27.02
C ASP A 6 -0.49 -0.44 25.65
N ALA A 7 -1.20 -0.08 24.58
CA ALA A 7 -0.91 -0.59 23.23
C ALA A 7 0.49 -0.19 22.74
N MET A 8 0.94 1.04 23.07
CA MET A 8 2.24 1.53 22.63
C MET A 8 3.38 0.84 23.37
N GLU A 9 3.23 0.64 24.69
CA GLU A 9 4.21 -0.08 25.49
C GLU A 9 4.31 -1.56 25.06
N ALA A 10 3.16 -2.20 24.79
CA ALA A 10 3.13 -3.56 24.30
C ALA A 10 3.84 -3.70 22.93
N TYR A 11 3.67 -2.71 22.05
CA TYR A 11 4.36 -2.68 20.76
C TYR A 11 5.87 -2.46 20.92
N ASN A 12 6.28 -1.45 21.70
CA ASN A 12 7.69 -1.11 21.91
C ASN A 12 8.46 -2.25 22.60
N LYS A 13 7.80 -2.98 23.51
CA LYS A 13 8.35 -4.17 24.16
C LYS A 13 8.25 -5.43 23.30
N ARG A 14 7.75 -5.31 22.05
CA ARG A 14 7.59 -6.44 21.11
C ARG A 14 6.75 -7.60 21.68
N LEU A 15 5.72 -7.28 22.45
CA LEU A 15 4.79 -8.26 23.03
C LEU A 15 3.62 -8.59 22.09
N VAL A 16 3.47 -7.85 21.03
CA VAL A 16 2.41 -7.97 20.01
C VAL A 16 2.99 -7.91 18.61
N LYS A 17 2.22 -8.42 17.63
CA LYS A 17 2.59 -8.32 16.21
C LYS A 17 2.61 -6.86 15.74
N LYS A 18 3.47 -6.58 14.80
CA LYS A 18 3.47 -5.36 13.99
C LYS A 18 2.27 -5.37 13.05
N ILE A 19 1.60 -4.25 12.90
CA ILE A 19 0.47 -4.11 11.97
C ILE A 19 0.97 -3.58 10.65
N ALA A 20 0.59 -4.23 9.57
CA ALA A 20 0.79 -3.80 8.20
C ALA A 20 -0.57 -3.70 7.49
N VAL A 21 -0.78 -2.73 6.64
CA VAL A 21 -2.05 -2.49 5.96
C VAL A 21 -1.88 -2.57 4.45
N LYS A 22 -2.73 -3.37 3.81
CA LYS A 22 -2.91 -3.45 2.36
C LYS A 22 -4.20 -2.72 2.00
N GLY A 23 -4.08 -1.43 1.65
CA GLY A 23 -5.23 -0.64 1.23
C GLY A 23 -5.64 -0.98 -0.21
N ILE A 24 -6.95 -0.93 -0.47
CA ILE A 24 -7.52 -0.99 -1.81
C ILE A 24 -8.26 0.34 -1.99
N SER A 25 -7.81 1.16 -2.93
CA SER A 25 -8.43 2.47 -3.18
C SER A 25 -9.15 2.48 -4.52
N VAL A 26 -10.38 2.93 -4.51
CA VAL A 26 -11.15 3.19 -5.73
C VAL A 26 -10.91 4.64 -6.11
N THR A 27 -10.19 4.88 -7.20
CA THR A 27 -9.83 6.20 -7.68
C THR A 27 -10.69 6.53 -8.90
N GLY A 28 -11.63 7.47 -8.77
CA GLY A 28 -12.50 7.92 -9.86
C GLY A 28 -13.63 6.91 -10.17
N SER A 29 -14.86 7.29 -9.94
CA SER A 29 -16.03 6.53 -10.35
C SER A 29 -16.85 7.35 -11.34
N THR A 30 -16.41 7.43 -12.59
CA THR A 30 -17.27 7.85 -13.66
C THR A 30 -17.73 6.62 -14.45
N ALA A 31 -19.00 6.52 -14.73
CA ALA A 31 -19.59 5.40 -15.48
C ALA A 31 -19.05 5.25 -16.92
N THR A 32 -18.11 6.10 -17.31
CA THR A 32 -17.49 6.18 -18.64
C THR A 32 -16.01 5.78 -18.68
N GLU A 33 -15.40 5.51 -17.54
CA GLU A 33 -14.01 5.07 -17.46
C GLU A 33 -13.96 3.53 -17.48
N GLY A 34 -13.07 2.97 -18.31
CA GLY A 34 -12.84 1.53 -18.37
C GLY A 34 -12.32 1.01 -17.03
N TYR A 35 -12.83 -0.13 -16.60
CA TYR A 35 -12.35 -0.80 -15.40
C TYR A 35 -10.90 -1.23 -15.56
N VAL A 36 -10.01 -0.78 -14.69
CA VAL A 36 -8.64 -1.28 -14.58
C VAL A 36 -8.27 -1.40 -13.10
N TYR A 37 -7.79 -2.55 -12.70
CA TYR A 37 -7.18 -2.81 -11.41
C TYR A 37 -5.69 -3.11 -11.60
N LEU A 38 -4.81 -2.39 -10.91
CA LEU A 38 -3.38 -2.69 -10.87
C LEU A 38 -3.09 -3.62 -9.67
N GLU A 39 -2.83 -4.88 -9.96
CA GLU A 39 -2.49 -5.88 -8.94
C GLU A 39 -1.05 -5.70 -8.44
N SER A 40 -0.08 -5.70 -9.35
CA SER A 40 1.35 -5.63 -8.99
C SER A 40 2.21 -5.13 -10.14
N ILE A 41 3.42 -4.67 -9.79
CA ILE A 41 4.50 -4.42 -10.74
C ILE A 41 5.54 -5.53 -10.58
N ASN A 42 5.91 -6.14 -11.70
CA ASN A 42 6.85 -7.25 -11.75
C ASN A 42 8.18 -6.78 -12.34
N LEU A 43 9.26 -7.03 -11.62
CA LEU A 43 10.61 -6.76 -12.08
C LEU A 43 11.24 -8.06 -12.57
N SER A 44 11.52 -8.14 -13.87
CA SER A 44 12.14 -9.28 -14.52
C SER A 44 13.49 -8.91 -15.15
N LYS A 45 14.11 -9.81 -15.91
CA LYS A 45 15.39 -9.53 -16.62
C LYS A 45 15.28 -8.46 -17.70
N GLY A 46 14.08 -8.07 -18.10
CA GLY A 46 13.79 -7.01 -19.06
C GLY A 46 13.23 -5.75 -18.39
N ASN A 47 12.49 -4.97 -19.16
CA ASN A 47 11.74 -3.83 -18.62
C ASN A 47 10.70 -4.30 -17.61
N PRO A 48 10.34 -3.46 -16.61
CA PRO A 48 9.30 -3.81 -15.66
C PRO A 48 7.97 -4.08 -16.39
N THR A 49 7.20 -5.02 -15.86
CA THR A 49 5.85 -5.33 -16.34
C THR A 49 4.84 -5.13 -15.24
N ALA A 50 3.59 -4.89 -15.58
CA ALA A 50 2.50 -4.73 -14.64
C ALA A 50 1.49 -5.87 -14.79
N THR A 51 1.02 -6.42 -13.69
CA THR A 51 -0.14 -7.32 -13.68
C THR A 51 -1.38 -6.47 -13.45
N ILE A 52 -2.24 -6.41 -14.47
CA ILE A 52 -3.49 -5.65 -14.45
C ILE A 52 -4.68 -6.55 -14.72
N GLU A 53 -5.84 -6.21 -14.14
CA GLU A 53 -7.12 -6.80 -14.50
C GLU A 53 -7.99 -5.75 -15.19
N PHE A 54 -8.60 -6.11 -16.31
CA PHE A 54 -9.48 -5.26 -17.09
C PHE A 54 -10.57 -6.07 -17.80
N ASP A 55 -11.60 -5.38 -18.30
CA ASP A 55 -12.72 -6.02 -18.97
C ASP A 55 -12.34 -6.43 -20.39
N VAL A 56 -12.74 -7.66 -20.78
CA VAL A 56 -12.51 -8.23 -22.10
C VAL A 56 -13.81 -8.82 -22.64
N LYS A 57 -14.15 -8.43 -23.86
CA LYS A 57 -15.32 -8.96 -24.57
C LYS A 57 -15.02 -10.37 -25.08
N GLY A 58 -15.75 -11.34 -24.59
CA GLY A 58 -15.72 -12.74 -25.05
C GLY A 58 -16.98 -13.10 -25.84
N THR A 59 -17.06 -14.34 -26.30
CA THR A 59 -18.20 -14.89 -27.04
C THR A 59 -19.49 -14.94 -26.21
N SER A 60 -19.37 -15.04 -24.88
CA SER A 60 -20.49 -15.15 -23.93
C SER A 60 -20.77 -13.85 -23.14
N GLY A 61 -20.14 -12.72 -23.51
CA GLY A 61 -20.26 -11.45 -22.84
C GLY A 61 -18.94 -10.84 -22.36
N ILE A 62 -19.02 -9.75 -21.57
CA ILE A 62 -17.84 -9.09 -21.00
C ILE A 62 -17.40 -9.87 -19.76
N ARG A 63 -16.12 -10.19 -19.68
CA ARG A 63 -15.50 -10.83 -18.52
C ARG A 63 -14.21 -10.10 -18.12
N LYS A 64 -13.82 -10.22 -16.88
CA LYS A 64 -12.54 -9.71 -16.40
C LYS A 64 -11.40 -10.66 -16.77
N ALA A 65 -10.29 -10.10 -17.17
CA ALA A 65 -9.08 -10.86 -17.49
C ALA A 65 -7.86 -10.19 -16.86
N THR A 66 -7.11 -10.97 -16.09
CA THR A 66 -5.80 -10.56 -15.59
C THR A 66 -4.75 -10.81 -16.66
N ARG A 67 -3.88 -9.83 -16.90
CA ARG A 67 -2.79 -9.88 -17.89
C ARG A 67 -1.54 -9.22 -17.33
N THR A 68 -0.39 -9.81 -17.62
CA THR A 68 0.90 -9.14 -17.44
C THR A 68 1.20 -8.35 -18.71
N VAL A 69 1.39 -7.05 -18.56
CA VAL A 69 1.54 -6.08 -19.65
C VAL A 69 2.84 -5.30 -19.52
N GLY A 70 3.41 -4.92 -20.65
CA GLY A 70 4.57 -4.03 -20.73
C GLY A 70 4.20 -2.65 -21.27
N GLU A 71 5.17 -1.75 -21.34
CA GLU A 71 5.02 -0.46 -22.00
C GLU A 71 4.60 -0.63 -23.45
N GLY A 72 3.72 0.25 -23.93
CA GLY A 72 3.13 0.18 -25.27
C GLY A 72 1.92 -0.76 -25.39
N TYR A 73 1.57 -1.52 -24.35
CA TYR A 73 0.38 -2.38 -24.38
C TYR A 73 -0.90 -1.54 -24.39
N SER A 74 -1.73 -1.70 -25.40
CA SER A 74 -3.01 -1.00 -25.52
C SER A 74 -4.17 -1.89 -25.09
N LEU A 75 -5.00 -1.39 -24.16
CA LEU A 75 -6.15 -2.15 -23.68
C LEU A 75 -7.26 -2.24 -24.73
N PHE A 76 -7.44 -1.21 -25.58
CA PHE A 76 -8.53 -1.17 -26.55
C PHE A 76 -8.57 -2.41 -27.49
N PRO A 77 -7.52 -2.73 -28.26
CA PRO A 77 -7.55 -3.92 -29.13
C PRO A 77 -7.59 -5.21 -28.32
N ASN A 78 -6.99 -5.24 -27.13
CA ASN A 78 -6.89 -6.44 -26.31
C ASN A 78 -8.14 -6.69 -25.45
N SER A 79 -9.03 -5.72 -25.34
CA SER A 79 -10.34 -5.85 -24.69
C SER A 79 -11.44 -6.38 -25.63
N GLY A 80 -11.13 -6.59 -26.91
CA GLY A 80 -12.14 -6.84 -27.93
C GLY A 80 -12.87 -5.56 -28.34
N GLU A 81 -12.11 -4.46 -28.41
CA GLU A 81 -12.55 -3.13 -28.84
C GLU A 81 -13.66 -2.52 -27.99
N LEU A 82 -13.62 -2.74 -26.68
CA LEU A 82 -14.53 -2.10 -25.74
C LEU A 82 -14.33 -0.58 -25.77
N ALA A 83 -15.41 0.17 -25.95
CA ALA A 83 -15.39 1.61 -26.19
C ALA A 83 -14.76 2.41 -25.04
N GLU A 84 -14.89 1.93 -23.81
CA GLU A 84 -14.32 2.51 -22.60
C GLU A 84 -12.79 2.59 -22.60
N TYR A 85 -12.10 1.71 -23.35
CA TYR A 85 -10.64 1.72 -23.45
C TYR A 85 -10.12 2.44 -24.71
N LYS A 86 -11.00 3.00 -25.53
CA LYS A 86 -10.62 3.65 -26.79
C LYS A 86 -9.72 4.87 -26.61
N ASN A 87 -9.88 5.58 -25.49
CA ASN A 87 -9.26 6.88 -25.27
C ASN A 87 -8.02 6.74 -24.36
N GLY A 88 -6.87 6.39 -24.97
CA GLY A 88 -5.57 6.52 -24.31
C GLY A 88 -5.26 5.50 -23.22
N TYR A 89 -5.97 4.35 -23.18
CA TYR A 89 -5.59 3.24 -22.32
C TYR A 89 -4.46 2.39 -22.93
N THR A 90 -3.38 3.08 -23.30
CA THR A 90 -2.12 2.45 -23.69
C THR A 90 -1.10 2.70 -22.60
N VAL A 91 -0.42 1.68 -22.16
CA VAL A 91 0.60 1.77 -21.12
C VAL A 91 1.73 2.65 -21.61
N MET A 92 1.90 3.82 -20.99
CA MET A 92 2.96 4.77 -21.32
C MET A 92 4.23 4.48 -20.53
N ARG A 93 4.08 4.17 -19.24
CA ARG A 93 5.20 3.94 -18.34
C ARG A 93 4.83 2.97 -17.23
N ILE A 94 5.79 2.13 -16.85
CA ILE A 94 5.72 1.26 -15.68
C ILE A 94 6.91 1.62 -14.78
N ASP A 95 6.63 2.03 -13.54
CA ASP A 95 7.67 2.43 -12.58
C ASP A 95 7.70 1.46 -11.39
N GLY A 96 8.79 0.69 -11.30
CA GLY A 96 8.99 -0.28 -10.22
C GLY A 96 9.34 0.35 -8.86
N ARG A 97 9.75 1.63 -8.84
CA ARG A 97 10.16 2.33 -7.60
C ARG A 97 8.98 2.71 -6.73
N ASP A 98 7.93 3.22 -7.35
CA ASP A 98 6.69 3.62 -6.69
C ASP A 98 5.54 2.63 -6.91
N SER A 99 5.82 1.52 -7.60
CA SER A 99 4.85 0.47 -7.95
C SER A 99 3.65 1.02 -8.71
N SER A 100 3.90 1.82 -9.74
CA SER A 100 2.85 2.46 -10.53
C SER A 100 2.89 2.11 -12.02
N ILE A 101 1.72 2.23 -12.65
CA ILE A 101 1.53 2.22 -14.09
C ILE A 101 0.90 3.55 -14.52
N GLU A 102 1.34 4.09 -15.64
CA GLU A 102 0.79 5.30 -16.22
C GLU A 102 0.33 5.03 -17.65
N PHE A 103 -0.88 5.49 -17.97
CA PHE A 103 -1.47 5.36 -19.30
C PHE A 103 -1.34 6.66 -20.08
N THR A 104 -1.40 6.57 -21.41
CA THR A 104 -1.29 7.75 -22.30
C THR A 104 -2.41 8.77 -22.13
N ASN A 105 -3.51 8.42 -21.47
CA ASN A 105 -4.57 9.37 -21.08
C ASN A 105 -4.27 10.14 -19.78
N GLY A 106 -3.07 9.97 -19.20
CA GLY A 106 -2.66 10.63 -17.97
C GLY A 106 -3.11 9.94 -16.68
N ILE A 107 -3.85 8.83 -16.78
CA ILE A 107 -4.22 8.04 -15.59
C ILE A 107 -2.99 7.33 -15.05
N LYS A 108 -2.68 7.57 -13.78
CA LYS A 108 -1.63 6.88 -13.03
C LYS A 108 -2.26 6.07 -11.91
N LEU A 109 -1.97 4.77 -11.87
CA LEU A 109 -2.42 3.84 -10.85
C LEU A 109 -1.22 3.30 -10.07
N PHE A 110 -1.38 3.19 -8.77
CA PHE A 110 -0.46 2.48 -7.90
C PHE A 110 -0.95 1.06 -7.63
N ALA A 111 -0.07 0.16 -7.27
CA ALA A 111 -0.46 -1.21 -6.93
C ALA A 111 -1.56 -1.21 -5.84
N GLY A 112 -2.70 -1.80 -6.14
CA GLY A 112 -3.91 -1.79 -5.33
C GLY A 112 -4.97 -0.77 -5.74
N ASP A 113 -4.66 0.13 -6.69
CA ASP A 113 -5.64 1.08 -7.19
C ASP A 113 -6.55 0.43 -8.23
N VAL A 114 -7.81 0.82 -8.18
CA VAL A 114 -8.83 0.43 -9.15
C VAL A 114 -9.55 1.68 -9.67
N ILE A 115 -9.81 1.71 -10.97
CA ILE A 115 -10.58 2.78 -11.64
C ILE A 115 -11.75 2.18 -12.42
N GLY A 116 -12.69 3.04 -12.78
CA GLY A 116 -13.87 2.68 -13.58
C GLY A 116 -15.06 2.25 -12.73
N ALA A 117 -16.07 1.69 -13.39
CA ALA A 117 -17.30 1.20 -12.73
C ALA A 117 -16.99 -0.08 -11.92
N VAL A 118 -16.71 0.07 -10.64
CA VAL A 118 -16.42 -1.05 -9.72
C VAL A 118 -17.69 -1.39 -8.96
N SER A 119 -18.22 -2.60 -9.17
CA SER A 119 -19.30 -3.11 -8.32
C SER A 119 -18.76 -3.54 -6.95
N GLU A 120 -19.64 -3.57 -5.95
CA GLU A 120 -19.27 -4.05 -4.61
C GLU A 120 -18.74 -5.49 -4.66
N ASP A 121 -19.30 -6.35 -5.47
CA ASP A 121 -18.84 -7.73 -5.66
C ASP A 121 -17.41 -7.81 -6.21
N GLN A 122 -17.05 -6.91 -7.11
CA GLN A 122 -15.69 -6.83 -7.65
C GLN A 122 -14.69 -6.40 -6.60
N LEU A 123 -15.05 -5.40 -5.79
CA LEU A 123 -14.22 -4.97 -4.67
C LEU A 123 -14.00 -6.12 -3.67
N ARG A 124 -15.05 -6.90 -3.37
CA ARG A 124 -14.96 -8.09 -2.51
C ARG A 124 -14.04 -9.16 -3.11
N ARG A 125 -14.15 -9.38 -4.41
CA ARG A 125 -13.28 -10.33 -5.12
C ARG A 125 -11.81 -9.90 -5.06
N ILE A 126 -11.51 -8.61 -5.26
CA ILE A 126 -10.16 -8.05 -5.11
C ILE A 126 -9.66 -8.24 -3.66
N GLN A 127 -10.47 -7.93 -2.66
CA GLN A 127 -10.10 -8.12 -1.26
C GLN A 127 -9.75 -9.58 -0.93
N ILE A 128 -10.53 -10.52 -1.44
CA ILE A 128 -10.29 -11.97 -1.27
C ILE A 128 -8.96 -12.35 -1.93
N ARG A 129 -8.73 -11.96 -3.19
CA ARG A 129 -7.48 -12.21 -3.91
C ARG A 129 -6.27 -11.66 -3.18
N GLU A 130 -6.31 -10.40 -2.77
CA GLU A 130 -5.22 -9.75 -2.04
C GLU A 130 -4.91 -10.42 -0.70
N THR A 131 -5.93 -10.95 -0.05
CA THR A 131 -5.75 -11.72 1.20
C THR A 131 -5.08 -13.05 0.92
N ILE A 132 -5.48 -13.77 -0.14
CA ILE A 132 -4.86 -15.03 -0.56
C ILE A 132 -3.38 -14.79 -0.94
N LEU A 133 -3.09 -13.78 -1.74
CA LEU A 133 -1.72 -13.42 -2.11
C LEU A 133 -0.85 -13.12 -0.88
N SER A 134 -1.37 -12.29 0.03
CA SER A 134 -0.66 -11.96 1.28
C SER A 134 -0.45 -13.17 2.18
N HIS A 135 -1.42 -14.08 2.21
CA HIS A 135 -1.32 -15.33 2.97
C HIS A 135 -0.19 -16.21 2.42
N ILE A 136 -0.19 -16.47 1.12
CA ILE A 136 0.78 -17.33 0.46
C ILE A 136 2.19 -16.75 0.57
N GLU A 137 2.34 -15.45 0.36
CA GLU A 137 3.62 -14.76 0.54
C GLU A 137 4.16 -14.93 1.97
N ARG A 138 3.31 -14.73 2.96
CA ARG A 138 3.67 -14.88 4.37
C ARG A 138 3.93 -16.33 4.74
N GLU A 139 3.08 -17.26 4.31
CA GLU A 139 3.20 -18.69 4.58
C GLU A 139 4.51 -19.24 4.00
N ARG A 140 4.88 -18.86 2.78
CA ARG A 140 6.15 -19.25 2.15
C ARG A 140 7.36 -18.80 2.97
N GLN A 141 7.36 -17.58 3.50
CA GLN A 141 8.44 -17.05 4.35
C GLN A 141 8.56 -17.80 5.68
N LEU A 142 7.42 -18.23 6.25
CA LEU A 142 7.32 -18.84 7.57
C LEU A 142 7.31 -20.37 7.54
N PHE A 143 7.13 -20.97 6.37
CA PHE A 143 7.06 -22.42 6.19
C PHE A 143 8.29 -23.12 6.76
N TYR A 144 9.49 -22.70 6.39
CA TYR A 144 10.74 -23.29 6.87
C TYR A 144 11.08 -22.93 8.33
N LYS A 145 10.36 -21.98 8.93
CA LYS A 145 10.44 -21.67 10.37
C LYS A 145 9.46 -22.51 11.22
N GLY A 146 8.72 -23.44 10.62
CA GLY A 146 7.77 -24.25 11.31
C GLY A 146 6.50 -23.53 11.77
N ILE A 147 6.14 -22.41 11.14
CA ILE A 147 4.99 -21.60 11.53
C ILE A 147 3.90 -21.76 10.49
N LYS A 148 2.72 -22.22 10.89
CA LYS A 148 1.52 -22.24 10.06
C LYS A 148 0.86 -20.87 10.07
N VAL A 149 0.39 -20.41 8.93
CA VAL A 149 -0.29 -19.12 8.75
C VAL A 149 -1.80 -19.33 8.70
N LEU A 150 -2.57 -18.46 9.36
CA LEU A 150 -4.03 -18.40 9.29
C LEU A 150 -4.48 -17.02 8.86
N SER A 151 -5.57 -16.97 8.07
CA SER A 151 -6.22 -15.75 7.62
C SER A 151 -7.68 -15.72 8.05
N LEU A 152 -8.15 -14.53 8.49
CA LEU A 152 -9.54 -14.31 8.90
C LEU A 152 -10.27 -13.43 7.91
N PHE A 153 -11.46 -13.85 7.49
CA PHE A 153 -12.43 -13.04 6.76
C PHE A 153 -13.63 -12.72 7.65
N PHE A 154 -13.88 -11.43 7.88
CA PHE A 154 -15.10 -10.97 8.53
C PHE A 154 -16.14 -10.59 7.48
N ILE A 155 -17.28 -11.27 7.49
CA ILE A 155 -18.36 -11.11 6.52
C ILE A 155 -19.58 -10.46 7.13
N ASP A 156 -20.45 -9.91 6.29
CA ASP A 156 -21.71 -9.24 6.66
C ASP A 156 -22.86 -10.20 6.86
N GLU A 157 -22.97 -11.23 6.00
CA GLU A 157 -24.09 -12.19 6.01
C GLU A 157 -23.59 -13.61 5.85
N VAL A 158 -24.06 -14.53 6.69
CA VAL A 158 -23.71 -15.96 6.62
C VAL A 158 -24.13 -16.57 5.28
N ALA A 159 -25.27 -16.13 4.72
CA ALA A 159 -25.76 -16.59 3.44
C ALA A 159 -24.80 -16.31 2.26
N LYS A 160 -23.90 -15.32 2.39
CA LYS A 160 -22.87 -15.05 1.39
C LYS A 160 -21.72 -16.08 1.40
N TYR A 161 -21.54 -16.79 2.52
CA TYR A 161 -20.58 -17.88 2.62
C TYR A 161 -21.23 -19.26 2.45
N ARG A 162 -22.35 -19.53 3.14
CA ARG A 162 -23.06 -20.82 3.14
C ARG A 162 -24.55 -20.62 2.93
N LYS A 163 -25.09 -21.29 1.91
CA LYS A 163 -26.52 -21.34 1.60
C LYS A 163 -27.08 -22.73 1.81
N TYR A 164 -28.38 -22.85 1.85
CA TYR A 164 -29.08 -24.13 1.91
C TYR A 164 -30.11 -24.17 0.78
N ASP A 165 -30.10 -25.25 0.01
CA ASP A 165 -31.06 -25.48 -1.08
C ASP A 165 -32.47 -25.83 -0.58
N ALA A 166 -33.38 -26.06 -1.50
CA ALA A 166 -34.77 -26.44 -1.17
C ALA A 166 -34.88 -27.80 -0.42
N ALA A 167 -33.89 -28.68 -0.59
CA ALA A 167 -33.79 -29.96 0.10
C ALA A 167 -33.07 -29.84 1.46
N GLY A 168 -32.59 -28.64 1.83
CA GLY A 168 -31.89 -28.39 3.08
C GLY A 168 -30.38 -28.74 3.04
N GLN A 169 -29.86 -29.09 1.87
CA GLN A 169 -28.43 -29.39 1.73
C GLN A 169 -27.61 -28.09 1.68
N ALA A 170 -26.47 -28.13 2.37
CA ALA A 170 -25.54 -26.99 2.40
C ALA A 170 -24.83 -26.83 1.06
N CYS A 171 -24.78 -25.62 0.54
CA CYS A 171 -24.06 -25.25 -0.67
C CYS A 171 -23.28 -23.94 -0.45
N ASN A 172 -22.27 -23.72 -1.26
CA ASN A 172 -21.45 -22.51 -1.17
C ASN A 172 -22.28 -21.25 -1.45
N GLY A 173 -22.04 -20.21 -0.65
CA GLY A 173 -22.48 -18.86 -0.94
C GLY A 173 -21.52 -18.15 -1.90
N GLN A 174 -21.82 -16.90 -2.18
CA GLN A 174 -21.07 -16.08 -3.11
C GLN A 174 -19.59 -15.92 -2.73
N TYR A 175 -19.29 -15.65 -1.46
CA TYR A 175 -17.91 -15.44 -0.99
C TYR A 175 -17.09 -16.74 -0.99
N ALA A 176 -17.70 -17.88 -0.68
CA ALA A 176 -17.02 -19.16 -0.77
C ALA A 176 -16.63 -19.47 -2.22
N ASN A 177 -17.57 -19.29 -3.17
CA ASN A 177 -17.27 -19.46 -4.59
C ASN A 177 -16.19 -18.49 -5.09
N MET A 178 -16.30 -17.18 -4.73
CA MET A 178 -15.26 -16.21 -5.08
C MET A 178 -13.90 -16.61 -4.53
N PHE A 179 -13.84 -17.09 -3.29
CA PHE A 179 -12.61 -17.53 -2.67
C PHE A 179 -11.97 -18.71 -3.41
N GLU A 180 -12.76 -19.74 -3.70
CA GLU A 180 -12.27 -20.93 -4.41
C GLU A 180 -11.77 -20.60 -5.82
N ASP A 181 -12.48 -19.72 -6.53
CA ASP A 181 -12.08 -19.24 -7.87
C ASP A 181 -10.75 -18.50 -7.81
N GLU A 182 -10.63 -17.52 -6.90
CA GLU A 182 -9.41 -16.71 -6.76
C GLU A 182 -8.23 -17.56 -6.24
N TYR A 183 -8.49 -18.49 -5.31
CA TYR A 183 -7.46 -19.39 -4.80
C TYR A 183 -6.87 -20.26 -5.93
N LYS A 184 -7.74 -20.91 -6.72
CA LYS A 184 -7.32 -21.73 -7.88
C LYS A 184 -6.52 -20.91 -8.88
N GLN A 185 -6.93 -19.66 -9.15
CA GLN A 185 -6.22 -18.78 -10.08
C GLN A 185 -4.84 -18.38 -9.53
N VAL A 186 -4.76 -18.00 -8.26
CA VAL A 186 -3.49 -17.60 -7.62
C VAL A 186 -2.50 -18.77 -7.59
N ILE A 187 -2.96 -19.97 -7.21
CA ILE A 187 -2.10 -21.17 -7.20
C ILE A 187 -1.60 -21.52 -8.61
N SER A 188 -2.47 -21.45 -9.62
CA SER A 188 -2.08 -21.71 -11.01
C SER A 188 -1.01 -20.74 -11.51
N ASN A 189 -1.10 -19.47 -11.15
CA ASN A 189 -0.10 -18.46 -11.51
C ASN A 189 1.24 -18.72 -10.81
N LEU A 190 1.21 -19.11 -9.53
CA LEU A 190 2.42 -19.46 -8.77
C LEU A 190 3.17 -20.66 -9.34
N GLN A 191 2.47 -21.67 -9.82
CA GLN A 191 3.06 -22.86 -10.45
C GLN A 191 3.87 -22.54 -11.70
N LEU A 192 3.51 -21.46 -12.41
CA LEU A 192 4.24 -21.00 -13.60
C LEU A 192 5.55 -20.28 -13.26
N GLU A 193 5.71 -19.80 -12.04
CA GLU A 193 6.85 -18.96 -11.62
C GLU A 193 7.93 -19.70 -10.84
N ILE A 194 7.67 -20.91 -10.35
CA ILE A 194 8.53 -21.61 -9.39
C ILE A 194 9.06 -22.93 -9.99
N ASN A 195 10.34 -23.23 -9.69
CA ASN A 195 11.02 -24.44 -10.16
C ASN A 195 10.48 -25.72 -9.48
N ASP A 196 10.39 -26.82 -10.24
CA ASP A 196 10.11 -28.18 -9.74
C ASP A 196 11.08 -28.56 -8.62
N GLY A 197 10.58 -28.78 -7.41
CA GLY A 197 11.37 -29.28 -6.28
C GLY A 197 11.18 -28.53 -4.94
N ASP A 198 10.43 -27.43 -4.93
CA ASP A 198 10.13 -26.68 -3.70
C ASP A 198 9.14 -27.45 -2.81
N GLU A 199 9.53 -27.78 -1.58
CA GLU A 199 8.67 -28.47 -0.59
C GLU A 199 7.39 -27.70 -0.29
N TYR A 200 7.46 -26.39 -0.29
CA TYR A 200 6.30 -25.54 -0.09
C TYR A 200 5.27 -25.68 -1.22
N LEU A 201 5.73 -25.80 -2.46
CA LEU A 201 4.82 -26.05 -3.61
C LEU A 201 4.13 -27.40 -3.52
N LYS A 202 4.85 -28.43 -3.11
CA LYS A 202 4.24 -29.76 -2.87
C LYS A 202 3.15 -29.65 -1.82
N TYR A 203 3.45 -28.99 -0.69
CA TYR A 203 2.48 -28.72 0.37
C TYR A 203 1.24 -27.99 -0.14
N LEU A 204 1.39 -26.97 -1.00
CA LEU A 204 0.25 -26.24 -1.57
C LEU A 204 -0.58 -27.11 -2.53
N ASN A 205 0.06 -27.97 -3.32
CA ASN A 205 -0.60 -28.78 -4.34
C ASN A 205 -1.35 -29.98 -3.74
N ASP A 206 -0.98 -30.41 -2.55
CA ASP A 206 -1.62 -31.54 -1.86
C ASP A 206 -2.99 -31.16 -1.24
N ILE A 207 -3.36 -29.87 -1.25
CA ILE A 207 -4.57 -29.39 -0.60
C ILE A 207 -5.49 -28.72 -1.64
N THR A 208 -6.73 -29.19 -1.74
CA THR A 208 -7.73 -28.59 -2.65
C THR A 208 -8.24 -27.25 -2.12
N ALA A 209 -8.74 -26.39 -3.03
CA ALA A 209 -9.25 -25.06 -2.62
C ALA A 209 -10.38 -25.19 -1.60
N GLU A 210 -11.24 -26.19 -1.76
CA GLU A 210 -12.41 -26.46 -0.91
C GLU A 210 -12.02 -26.86 0.51
N GLU A 211 -10.87 -27.50 0.70
CA GLU A 211 -10.37 -27.93 2.01
C GLU A 211 -9.65 -26.81 2.77
N THR A 212 -9.22 -25.76 2.06
CA THR A 212 -8.40 -24.68 2.67
C THR A 212 -9.18 -23.73 3.55
N HIS A 213 -10.51 -23.71 3.47
CA HIS A 213 -11.33 -22.75 4.18
C HIS A 213 -12.47 -23.35 4.99
N ALA A 214 -12.81 -22.72 6.10
CA ALA A 214 -13.93 -23.10 6.94
C ALA A 214 -14.72 -21.88 7.44
N GLY A 215 -16.01 -22.09 7.70
CA GLY A 215 -16.89 -21.07 8.25
C GLY A 215 -17.08 -21.22 9.75
N TYR A 216 -17.00 -20.14 10.50
CA TYR A 216 -17.34 -20.08 11.91
C TYR A 216 -18.52 -19.16 12.15
N PHE A 217 -19.70 -19.73 12.36
CA PHE A 217 -20.97 -19.02 12.49
C PHE A 217 -21.83 -19.53 13.63
N SER A 218 -22.88 -18.79 13.99
CA SER A 218 -23.91 -19.26 14.88
C SER A 218 -24.79 -20.29 14.17
N ILE A 219 -25.24 -21.31 14.90
CA ILE A 219 -26.08 -22.37 14.35
C ILE A 219 -27.46 -22.34 15.03
N ASP A 220 -28.50 -22.41 14.22
CA ASP A 220 -29.88 -22.52 14.72
C ASP A 220 -30.18 -23.92 15.25
N LYS A 221 -30.64 -24.02 16.50
CA LYS A 221 -30.85 -25.27 17.20
C LYS A 221 -31.92 -26.17 16.59
N LYS A 222 -32.86 -25.59 15.84
CA LYS A 222 -34.01 -26.35 15.27
C LYS A 222 -33.71 -26.87 13.88
N SER A 223 -33.05 -26.05 13.08
CA SER A 223 -32.75 -26.37 11.69
C SER A 223 -31.34 -26.87 11.46
N HIS A 224 -30.46 -26.80 12.46
CA HIS A 224 -29.02 -27.11 12.36
C HIS A 224 -28.30 -26.33 11.23
N ARG A 225 -28.82 -25.15 10.87
CA ARG A 225 -28.28 -24.29 9.79
C ARG A 225 -27.46 -23.16 10.37
N MET A 226 -26.39 -22.79 9.67
CA MET A 226 -25.62 -21.60 9.97
C MET A 226 -26.48 -20.36 9.74
N ILE A 227 -26.52 -19.46 10.71
CA ILE A 227 -27.35 -18.25 10.68
C ILE A 227 -26.54 -17.03 11.17
N ASP A 228 -27.04 -15.85 10.84
CA ASP A 228 -26.50 -14.60 11.34
C ASP A 228 -26.72 -14.49 12.86
N SER A 229 -25.67 -14.05 13.57
CA SER A 229 -25.77 -13.84 15.02
C SER A 229 -26.72 -12.67 15.31
N LYS A 230 -27.82 -12.91 16.01
CA LYS A 230 -28.69 -11.85 16.50
C LYS A 230 -27.99 -11.11 17.65
N LEU A 231 -27.85 -9.82 17.53
CA LEU A 231 -27.39 -8.93 18.62
C LEU A 231 -28.44 -8.99 19.74
N GLY A 232 -28.13 -9.73 20.83
CA GLY A 232 -28.98 -9.71 22.04
C GLY A 232 -29.22 -11.04 22.74
N ASP A 233 -28.99 -12.20 22.14
CA ASP A 233 -29.30 -13.48 22.79
C ASP A 233 -28.07 -14.12 23.45
N ARG A 234 -27.94 -13.89 24.77
CA ARG A 234 -26.87 -14.48 25.63
C ARG A 234 -27.11 -15.95 26.01
N ARG A 235 -28.19 -16.56 25.55
CA ARG A 235 -28.56 -17.92 25.98
C ARG A 235 -28.85 -18.79 24.78
N GLU A 236 -27.91 -19.48 24.24
CA GLU A 236 -28.14 -20.81 23.66
C GLU A 236 -26.91 -21.34 22.91
N ARG A 237 -26.32 -22.35 23.50
CA ARG A 237 -25.16 -23.08 22.98
C ARG A 237 -25.57 -24.51 22.71
N THR A 238 -25.64 -24.94 21.48
CA THR A 238 -25.31 -26.30 21.03
C THR A 238 -25.33 -26.33 19.51
N SER A 239 -24.30 -26.85 18.92
CA SER A 239 -24.03 -26.84 17.50
C SER A 239 -23.79 -28.28 17.05
N ASP A 240 -24.36 -28.68 15.91
CA ASP A 240 -24.12 -29.94 15.24
C ASP A 240 -23.35 -29.80 13.90
N ASP A 241 -22.89 -28.59 13.54
CA ASP A 241 -21.75 -28.45 12.64
C ASP A 241 -20.49 -28.58 13.50
N ALA A 242 -20.41 -29.76 14.14
CA ALA A 242 -19.48 -30.02 15.24
C ALA A 242 -18.04 -29.93 14.79
N ASP A 243 -17.73 -30.29 13.54
CA ASP A 243 -16.35 -30.41 13.09
C ASP A 243 -15.66 -29.07 12.88
N ALA A 244 -16.28 -28.13 12.19
CA ALA A 244 -15.68 -26.80 11.98
C ALA A 244 -15.67 -25.97 13.27
N TYR A 245 -16.72 -26.04 14.08
CA TYR A 245 -16.78 -25.38 15.38
C TYR A 245 -15.77 -25.97 16.37
N ASP A 246 -15.69 -27.28 16.42
CA ASP A 246 -14.77 -27.98 17.33
C ASP A 246 -13.32 -27.75 16.93
N LEU A 247 -13.01 -27.70 15.63
CA LEU A 247 -11.68 -27.37 15.12
C LEU A 247 -11.28 -25.95 15.51
N ILE A 248 -12.15 -24.98 15.29
CA ILE A 248 -11.83 -23.56 15.50
C ILE A 248 -11.83 -23.17 16.98
N MET A 249 -12.73 -23.74 17.79
CA MET A 249 -12.93 -23.34 19.19
C MET A 249 -12.31 -24.27 20.22
N LYS A 250 -12.44 -25.59 20.05
CA LYS A 250 -11.98 -26.57 21.03
C LYS A 250 -10.59 -27.10 20.72
N ASN A 251 -10.27 -27.30 19.44
CA ASN A 251 -9.01 -27.88 18.98
C ASN A 251 -8.09 -26.81 18.37
N LYS A 252 -7.89 -25.68 19.07
CA LYS A 252 -7.04 -24.58 18.61
C LYS A 252 -5.63 -25.03 18.22
N GLU A 253 -5.10 -26.03 18.92
CA GLU A 253 -3.78 -26.63 18.66
C GLU A 253 -3.77 -27.37 17.32
N ARG A 254 -4.85 -28.07 16.96
CA ARG A 254 -4.97 -28.74 15.67
C ARG A 254 -4.93 -27.72 14.50
N LEU A 255 -5.52 -26.53 14.66
CA LEU A 255 -5.41 -25.46 13.65
C LEU A 255 -3.97 -24.98 13.44
N LEU A 256 -3.07 -25.21 14.40
CA LEU A 256 -1.65 -24.88 14.27
C LEU A 256 -0.86 -25.98 13.58
N ASP A 257 -1.41 -27.21 13.47
CA ASP A 257 -0.79 -28.32 12.77
C ASP A 257 -0.84 -28.07 11.24
N ARG A 258 0.27 -28.31 10.55
CA ARG A 258 0.37 -28.20 9.09
C ARG A 258 -0.45 -29.24 8.34
N ASN A 259 -0.68 -30.40 8.95
CA ASN A 259 -1.51 -31.47 8.37
C ASN A 259 -3.01 -31.12 8.35
N GLU A 260 -3.43 -30.12 9.14
CA GLU A 260 -4.79 -29.57 9.03
C GLU A 260 -4.86 -28.63 7.82
N PRO A 261 -5.69 -28.92 6.79
CA PRO A 261 -5.74 -28.14 5.55
C PRO A 261 -6.33 -26.75 5.73
N VAL A 262 -7.20 -26.54 6.74
CA VAL A 262 -7.86 -25.25 6.98
C VAL A 262 -6.84 -24.17 7.33
N ARG A 263 -6.81 -23.11 6.51
CA ARG A 263 -5.93 -21.94 6.63
C ARG A 263 -6.69 -20.62 6.59
N PHE A 264 -7.89 -20.61 6.01
CA PHE A 264 -8.74 -19.44 5.88
C PHE A 264 -10.04 -19.66 6.65
N ILE A 265 -10.38 -18.71 7.51
CA ILE A 265 -11.54 -18.80 8.39
C ILE A 265 -12.49 -17.64 8.06
N PHE A 266 -13.72 -17.97 7.69
CA PHE A 266 -14.79 -16.99 7.50
C PHE A 266 -15.64 -16.88 8.76
N SER A 267 -15.93 -15.65 9.21
CA SER A 267 -16.75 -15.41 10.39
C SER A 267 -17.69 -14.23 10.20
N HIS A 268 -18.94 -14.36 10.71
CA HIS A 268 -19.91 -13.28 10.77
C HIS A 268 -19.82 -12.57 12.12
N SER A 269 -19.64 -11.27 12.12
CA SER A 269 -19.43 -10.47 13.32
C SER A 269 -18.28 -10.98 14.21
N ALA A 270 -17.92 -10.27 15.24
CA ALA A 270 -16.77 -10.64 16.06
C ALA A 270 -16.87 -12.11 16.52
N LEU A 271 -15.91 -12.93 16.12
CA LEU A 271 -15.60 -14.19 16.82
C LEU A 271 -15.82 -13.93 18.31
N ARG A 272 -16.56 -14.80 19.03
CA ARG A 272 -16.95 -14.55 20.43
C ARG A 272 -15.79 -14.03 21.27
N GLU A 273 -16.08 -13.15 22.22
CA GLU A 273 -15.10 -12.71 23.20
C GLU A 273 -14.31 -13.91 23.75
N GLY A 274 -12.98 -13.82 23.69
CA GLY A 274 -12.08 -14.88 24.11
C GLY A 274 -11.54 -15.82 23.02
N TRP A 275 -12.01 -15.77 21.77
CA TRP A 275 -11.33 -16.48 20.68
C TRP A 275 -10.12 -15.70 20.22
N ASP A 276 -9.00 -16.38 20.20
CA ASP A 276 -7.74 -15.88 19.72
C ASP A 276 -6.88 -17.04 19.25
N ASN A 277 -6.25 -16.87 18.12
CA ASN A 277 -5.24 -17.81 17.65
C ASN A 277 -3.94 -17.03 17.37
N PRO A 278 -2.80 -17.44 17.93
CA PRO A 278 -1.54 -16.71 17.77
C PRO A 278 -1.06 -16.67 16.32
N ASN A 279 -1.48 -17.62 15.49
CA ASN A 279 -1.00 -17.74 14.11
C ASN A 279 -1.91 -17.05 13.07
N VAL A 280 -2.78 -16.14 13.51
CA VAL A 280 -3.47 -15.23 12.58
C VAL A 280 -2.49 -14.16 12.09
N PHE A 281 -2.27 -14.11 10.79
CA PHE A 281 -1.37 -13.17 10.14
C PHE A 281 -2.06 -12.25 9.14
N GLN A 282 -3.25 -12.61 8.65
CA GLN A 282 -4.06 -11.75 7.78
C GLN A 282 -5.47 -11.59 8.33
N ILE A 283 -5.99 -10.38 8.20
CA ILE A 283 -7.39 -10.04 8.49
C ILE A 283 -7.95 -9.27 7.31
N CYS A 284 -9.10 -9.72 6.80
CA CYS A 284 -9.84 -9.05 5.75
C CYS A 284 -11.27 -8.82 6.19
N THR A 285 -11.78 -7.61 6.05
CA THR A 285 -13.16 -7.26 6.36
C THR A 285 -13.96 -7.07 5.07
N LEU A 286 -14.83 -8.04 4.75
CA LEU A 286 -15.70 -8.05 3.56
C LEU A 286 -17.05 -7.34 3.79
N LYS A 287 -17.26 -6.78 4.95
CA LYS A 287 -18.46 -6.00 5.30
C LYS A 287 -18.19 -4.51 5.28
N GLN A 288 -19.22 -3.70 5.07
CA GLN A 288 -19.12 -2.27 5.32
C GLN A 288 -19.10 -2.06 6.84
N SER A 289 -17.93 -1.75 7.41
CA SER A 289 -17.85 -1.47 8.84
C SER A 289 -18.09 0.01 9.09
N GLY A 290 -19.23 0.32 9.73
CA GLY A 290 -19.61 1.70 10.06
C GLY A 290 -19.07 2.22 11.39
N SER A 291 -18.21 1.50 12.11
CA SER A 291 -17.65 1.98 13.37
C SER A 291 -16.20 1.54 13.57
N ASP A 292 -15.38 2.50 13.96
CA ASP A 292 -13.95 2.31 14.21
C ASP A 292 -13.68 1.36 15.40
N VAL A 293 -14.55 1.33 16.39
CA VAL A 293 -14.47 0.40 17.55
C VAL A 293 -14.48 -1.07 17.11
N ARG A 294 -15.26 -1.42 16.08
CA ARG A 294 -15.27 -2.80 15.54
C ARG A 294 -13.98 -3.15 14.83
N LYS A 295 -13.42 -2.24 14.06
CA LYS A 295 -12.13 -2.44 13.39
C LYS A 295 -11.03 -2.81 14.39
N ARG A 296 -10.95 -2.09 15.51
CA ARG A 296 -9.97 -2.38 16.57
C ARG A 296 -10.16 -3.76 17.19
N GLN A 297 -11.40 -4.16 17.47
CA GLN A 297 -11.69 -5.49 18.01
C GLN A 297 -11.32 -6.61 17.04
N GLU A 298 -11.52 -6.41 15.76
CA GLU A 298 -11.15 -7.36 14.70
C GLU A 298 -9.63 -7.47 14.58
N VAL A 299 -8.91 -6.33 14.48
CA VAL A 299 -7.44 -6.28 14.43
C VAL A 299 -6.81 -6.86 15.70
N GLY A 300 -7.37 -6.55 16.87
CA GLY A 300 -6.88 -7.04 18.16
C GLY A 300 -6.76 -8.56 18.26
N ARG A 301 -7.58 -9.29 17.50
CA ARG A 301 -7.57 -10.78 17.50
C ARG A 301 -6.33 -11.39 16.84
N GLY A 302 -5.67 -10.65 15.97
CA GLY A 302 -4.45 -11.09 15.27
C GLY A 302 -3.15 -10.63 15.93
N LEU A 303 -3.19 -9.87 17.03
CA LEU A 303 -1.99 -9.22 17.58
C LEU A 303 -1.07 -10.14 18.39
N ARG A 304 -1.52 -11.32 18.81
CA ARG A 304 -0.67 -12.25 19.57
C ARG A 304 0.52 -12.71 18.76
N LEU A 305 1.69 -12.83 19.42
CA LEU A 305 2.88 -13.41 18.81
C LEU A 305 2.63 -14.88 18.42
N SER A 306 3.11 -15.26 17.25
CA SER A 306 2.92 -16.60 16.69
C SER A 306 3.66 -17.68 17.48
N VAL A 307 3.25 -18.92 17.25
CA VAL A 307 3.92 -20.13 17.76
C VAL A 307 4.30 -21.04 16.59
N ASN A 308 5.39 -21.77 16.75
CA ASN A 308 5.81 -22.78 15.78
C ASN A 308 5.15 -24.14 16.04
N GLN A 309 5.48 -25.17 15.24
CA GLN A 309 4.97 -26.53 15.38
C GLN A 309 5.37 -27.20 16.71
N ASN A 310 6.41 -26.72 17.38
CA ASN A 310 6.84 -27.22 18.69
C ASN A 310 6.10 -26.52 19.85
N GLY A 311 5.19 -25.57 19.55
CA GLY A 311 4.50 -24.78 20.58
C GLY A 311 5.34 -23.63 21.15
N GLU A 312 6.52 -23.36 20.59
CA GLU A 312 7.39 -22.28 21.06
C GLU A 312 6.90 -20.92 20.52
N ARG A 313 6.82 -19.96 21.44
CA ARG A 313 6.41 -18.58 21.08
C ARG A 313 7.55 -17.86 20.37
N MET A 314 7.23 -17.23 19.25
CA MET A 314 8.15 -16.43 18.45
C MET A 314 8.36 -15.04 19.08
N ASP A 315 8.88 -14.99 20.29
CA ASP A 315 9.14 -13.77 21.06
C ASP A 315 10.62 -13.34 21.02
N THR A 316 10.97 -12.34 21.82
CA THR A 316 12.34 -11.79 21.91
C THR A 316 13.36 -12.79 22.43
N ASN A 317 12.95 -13.80 23.20
CA ASN A 317 13.87 -14.82 23.69
C ASN A 317 14.37 -15.71 22.55
N LEU A 318 13.50 -16.00 21.57
CA LEU A 318 13.82 -16.86 20.44
C LEU A 318 14.33 -16.07 19.22
N LEU A 319 13.78 -14.89 18.97
CA LEU A 319 14.02 -14.11 17.75
C LEU A 319 14.85 -12.82 17.97
N GLY A 320 15.09 -12.42 19.22
CA GLY A 320 15.80 -11.17 19.51
C GLY A 320 15.14 -9.96 18.84
N GLU A 321 15.89 -9.29 17.98
CA GLU A 321 15.42 -8.11 17.22
C GLU A 321 14.42 -8.47 16.10
N ASP A 322 14.39 -9.73 15.64
CA ASP A 322 13.60 -10.15 14.47
C ASP A 322 12.12 -10.44 14.79
N VAL A 323 11.67 -10.20 16.01
CA VAL A 323 10.26 -10.44 16.41
C VAL A 323 9.28 -9.78 15.43
N HIS A 324 9.49 -8.51 15.09
CA HIS A 324 8.60 -7.77 14.20
C HIS A 324 8.83 -8.06 12.70
N ASN A 325 9.86 -8.82 12.34
CA ASN A 325 10.05 -9.34 10.97
C ASN A 325 9.27 -10.63 10.74
N VAL A 326 9.16 -11.45 11.80
CA VAL A 326 8.38 -12.68 11.79
C VAL A 326 6.90 -12.43 12.10
N ASN A 327 6.62 -11.62 13.08
CA ASN A 327 5.28 -11.36 13.59
C ASN A 327 4.69 -10.08 12.98
N ILE A 328 4.17 -10.19 11.76
CA ILE A 328 3.46 -9.11 11.07
C ILE A 328 2.02 -9.52 10.83
N LEU A 329 1.09 -8.72 11.30
CA LEU A 329 -0.34 -8.85 11.01
C LEU A 329 -0.69 -7.95 9.83
N THR A 330 -1.11 -8.52 8.71
CA THR A 330 -1.54 -7.76 7.54
C THR A 330 -3.06 -7.58 7.56
N VAL A 331 -3.52 -6.34 7.49
CA VAL A 331 -4.94 -5.99 7.38
C VAL A 331 -5.23 -5.59 5.93
N VAL A 332 -6.14 -6.31 5.27
CA VAL A 332 -6.62 -5.98 3.92
C VAL A 332 -7.88 -5.14 4.06
N ALA A 333 -7.76 -3.85 3.73
CA ALA A 333 -8.81 -2.85 3.92
C ALA A 333 -9.44 -2.44 2.58
N ASN A 334 -10.72 -2.09 2.59
CA ASN A 334 -11.46 -1.53 1.46
C ASN A 334 -11.36 0.01 1.40
N GLU A 335 -10.34 0.56 1.98
CA GLU A 335 -10.03 1.97 2.01
C GLU A 335 -8.52 2.16 1.79
N SER A 336 -8.10 3.38 1.46
CA SER A 336 -6.69 3.67 1.27
C SER A 336 -5.89 3.42 2.56
N TYR A 337 -4.61 3.12 2.40
CA TYR A 337 -3.69 2.98 3.54
C TYR A 337 -3.76 4.20 4.47
N ASP A 338 -3.76 5.41 3.91
CA ASP A 338 -3.72 6.65 4.70
C ASP A 338 -5.00 6.84 5.52
N SER A 339 -6.16 6.50 4.94
CA SER A 339 -7.45 6.55 5.64
C SER A 339 -7.49 5.57 6.80
N PHE A 340 -7.10 4.31 6.56
CA PHE A 340 -7.05 3.29 7.59
C PHE A 340 -6.06 3.62 8.70
N ALA A 341 -4.84 4.07 8.34
CA ALA A 341 -3.80 4.44 9.28
C ALA A 341 -4.23 5.60 10.18
N LYS A 342 -4.85 6.63 9.60
CA LYS A 342 -5.39 7.78 10.34
C LYS A 342 -6.49 7.37 11.31
N GLY A 343 -7.42 6.51 10.88
CA GLY A 343 -8.48 5.98 11.74
C GLY A 343 -7.91 5.20 12.93
N LEU A 344 -6.98 4.29 12.68
CA LEU A 344 -6.33 3.49 13.73
C LEU A 344 -5.51 4.37 14.70
N GLN A 345 -4.78 5.37 14.19
CA GLN A 345 -4.02 6.30 15.03
C GLN A 345 -4.92 7.16 15.92
N THR A 346 -6.06 7.64 15.40
CA THR A 346 -7.03 8.42 16.18
C THR A 346 -7.57 7.59 17.36
N GLU A 347 -7.95 6.35 17.11
CA GLU A 347 -8.44 5.44 18.16
C GLU A 347 -7.38 5.09 19.19
N LEU A 348 -6.15 4.84 18.75
CA LEU A 348 -5.05 4.57 19.67
C LEU A 348 -4.71 5.80 20.51
N ALA A 349 -4.78 7.00 19.93
CA ALA A 349 -4.60 8.26 20.64
C ALA A 349 -5.64 8.45 21.76
N GLU A 350 -6.89 8.03 21.55
CA GLU A 350 -7.94 8.08 22.58
C GLU A 350 -7.67 7.10 23.74
N THR A 351 -7.13 5.91 23.45
CA THR A 351 -6.78 4.93 24.48
C THR A 351 -5.54 5.31 25.29
N VAL A 352 -4.70 6.19 24.74
CA VAL A 352 -3.42 6.67 25.34
C VAL A 352 -3.54 8.12 25.84
N TYR A 353 -4.79 8.60 26.02
CA TYR A 353 -5.08 10.00 26.39
C TYR A 353 -4.34 10.47 27.66
N ASP A 354 -4.08 9.59 28.61
CA ASP A 354 -3.41 9.89 29.89
C ASP A 354 -1.88 10.02 29.77
N ARG A 355 -1.29 9.79 28.58
CA ARG A 355 0.16 9.92 28.40
C ARG A 355 0.58 11.38 28.22
N PRO A 356 1.71 11.79 28.82
CA PRO A 356 2.31 13.07 28.53
C PRO A 356 2.59 13.21 27.02
N ARG A 357 2.29 14.36 26.47
CA ARG A 357 2.55 14.66 25.05
C ARG A 357 3.84 15.44 24.81
N MET A 358 4.41 15.96 25.88
CA MET A 358 5.63 16.80 25.83
C MET A 358 6.60 16.35 26.92
N VAL A 359 7.87 16.40 26.58
CA VAL A 359 8.97 16.32 27.57
C VAL A 359 9.01 17.64 28.31
N THR A 360 8.84 17.61 29.61
CA THR A 360 8.94 18.75 30.50
C THR A 360 9.73 18.34 31.74
N VAL A 361 10.21 19.28 32.54
CA VAL A 361 10.86 18.99 33.82
C VAL A 361 9.95 18.18 34.75
N ASP A 362 8.65 18.53 34.78
CA ASP A 362 7.66 17.80 35.59
C ASP A 362 7.46 16.32 35.20
N LEU A 363 7.85 15.94 33.98
CA LEU A 363 7.81 14.56 33.56
C LEU A 363 8.70 13.66 34.44
N PHE A 364 9.84 14.18 34.85
CA PHE A 364 10.85 13.44 35.64
C PHE A 364 10.68 13.63 37.15
N LYS A 365 10.15 14.73 37.55
CA LYS A 365 9.98 15.10 38.96
C LYS A 365 9.20 14.06 39.76
N ASN A 366 9.71 13.71 40.96
CA ASN A 366 9.13 12.70 41.85
C ASN A 366 9.02 11.29 41.27
N LYS A 367 9.71 11.01 40.15
CA LYS A 367 9.84 9.65 39.62
C LYS A 367 10.94 8.91 40.35
N VAL A 368 10.79 7.60 40.50
CA VAL A 368 11.84 6.74 41.00
C VAL A 368 12.63 6.22 39.79
N ILE A 369 13.92 6.46 39.76
CA ILE A 369 14.86 5.94 38.79
C ILE A 369 15.80 4.94 39.46
N LYS A 370 16.28 3.96 38.72
CA LYS A 370 17.21 2.93 39.22
C LYS A 370 18.53 3.08 38.47
N ASP A 371 19.59 2.97 39.23
CA ASP A 371 20.93 2.90 38.64
C ASP A 371 21.24 1.48 38.12
N THR A 372 22.43 1.32 37.53
CA THR A 372 22.91 0.03 37.01
C THR A 372 23.08 -1.06 38.10
N SER A 373 23.16 -0.68 39.38
CA SER A 373 23.24 -1.59 40.54
C SER A 373 21.83 -1.99 41.05
N GLY A 374 20.77 -1.32 40.58
CA GLY A 374 19.38 -1.50 41.04
C GLY A 374 19.02 -0.62 42.24
N ALA A 375 19.90 0.29 42.71
CA ALA A 375 19.56 1.23 43.74
C ALA A 375 18.55 2.27 43.26
N GLU A 376 17.53 2.56 44.09
CA GLU A 376 16.45 3.46 43.74
C GLU A 376 16.74 4.87 44.23
N GLN A 377 16.55 5.86 43.35
CA GLN A 377 16.67 7.29 43.67
C GLN A 377 15.39 8.00 43.24
N VAL A 378 14.88 8.87 44.08
CA VAL A 378 13.77 9.79 43.73
C VAL A 378 14.34 11.00 43.03
N VAL A 379 13.83 11.32 41.85
CA VAL A 379 14.23 12.51 41.08
C VAL A 379 13.66 13.76 41.75
N ASP A 380 14.52 14.58 42.33
CA ASP A 380 14.17 15.91 42.85
C ASP A 380 14.07 16.93 41.69
N VAL A 381 13.85 18.19 42.05
CA VAL A 381 13.67 19.26 41.05
C VAL A 381 14.97 19.55 40.30
N ASP A 382 16.11 19.53 40.98
CA ASP A 382 17.40 19.89 40.42
C ASP A 382 17.88 18.81 39.45
N LEU A 383 17.75 17.53 39.82
CA LEU A 383 18.04 16.39 38.95
C LEU A 383 17.08 16.34 37.75
N ALA A 384 15.78 16.63 37.95
CA ALA A 384 14.81 16.70 36.86
C ALA A 384 15.17 17.79 35.85
N GLN A 385 15.64 18.95 36.33
CA GLN A 385 16.11 20.04 35.49
C GLN A 385 17.37 19.64 34.72
N SER A 386 18.36 19.03 35.38
CA SER A 386 19.59 18.57 34.78
C SER A 386 19.34 17.52 33.66
N ILE A 387 18.44 16.56 33.92
CA ILE A 387 18.03 15.57 32.89
C ILE A 387 17.40 16.29 31.68
N TYR A 388 16.48 17.21 31.91
CA TYR A 388 15.78 17.94 30.85
C TYR A 388 16.74 18.80 30.01
N GLU A 389 17.63 19.55 30.66
CA GLU A 389 18.66 20.37 29.98
C GLU A 389 19.65 19.52 29.21
N GLY A 390 20.07 18.39 29.77
CA GLY A 390 20.92 17.42 29.09
C GLY A 390 20.28 16.90 27.80
N LEU A 391 18.99 16.56 27.83
CA LEU A 391 18.24 16.11 26.65
C LEU A 391 18.12 17.20 25.56
N ILE A 392 18.00 18.47 25.95
CA ILE A 392 18.01 19.61 25.01
C ILE A 392 19.40 19.80 24.42
N THR A 393 20.44 19.77 25.24
CA THR A 393 21.84 19.98 24.84
C THR A 393 22.30 18.89 23.87
N SER A 394 21.93 17.64 24.14
CA SER A 394 22.18 16.50 23.24
C SER A 394 21.34 16.53 21.97
N GLY A 395 20.38 17.46 21.88
CA GLY A 395 19.49 17.62 20.74
C GLY A 395 18.38 16.58 20.67
N TYR A 396 18.09 15.86 21.74
CA TYR A 396 17.04 14.84 21.80
C TYR A 396 15.65 15.44 22.01
N VAL A 397 15.58 16.63 22.60
CA VAL A 397 14.31 17.35 22.83
C VAL A 397 14.38 18.72 22.17
N ARG A 398 13.35 19.06 21.39
CA ARG A 398 13.15 20.37 20.79
C ARG A 398 11.71 20.83 20.97
N LYS A 399 11.50 21.96 21.66
CA LYS A 399 10.16 22.47 21.99
C LYS A 399 9.28 21.44 22.71
N GLY A 400 9.87 20.63 23.59
CA GLY A 400 9.17 19.59 24.33
C GLY A 400 8.85 18.32 23.53
N ILE A 401 9.31 18.20 22.29
CA ILE A 401 9.07 17.03 21.43
C ILE A 401 10.39 16.27 21.24
N LEU A 402 10.33 14.95 21.29
CA LEU A 402 11.46 14.07 20.98
C LEU A 402 11.83 14.19 19.49
N THR A 403 13.12 14.33 19.20
CA THR A 403 13.66 14.52 17.85
C THR A 403 13.98 13.17 17.20
N ASP A 404 14.17 13.17 15.88
CA ASP A 404 14.60 11.98 15.15
C ASP A 404 15.96 11.47 15.66
N LYS A 405 16.86 12.39 16.05
CA LYS A 405 18.15 12.04 16.66
C LYS A 405 18.00 11.15 17.89
N TYR A 406 17.01 11.42 18.77
CA TYR A 406 16.73 10.56 19.92
C TYR A 406 16.45 9.12 19.51
N TYR A 407 15.58 8.94 18.52
CA TYR A 407 15.18 7.60 18.06
C TYR A 407 16.30 6.87 17.34
N GLU A 408 17.15 7.60 16.62
CA GLU A 408 18.32 7.04 15.93
C GLU A 408 19.38 6.59 16.95
N ASP A 409 19.75 7.46 17.89
CA ASP A 409 20.75 7.17 18.90
C ASP A 409 20.25 6.07 19.85
N LYS A 410 18.94 6.03 20.14
CA LYS A 410 18.32 4.94 20.89
C LYS A 410 18.45 3.59 20.19
N LYS A 411 18.19 3.53 18.88
CA LYS A 411 18.36 2.30 18.08
C LYS A 411 19.81 1.83 18.06
N GLN A 412 20.76 2.75 18.13
CA GLN A 412 22.19 2.47 18.11
C GLN A 412 22.78 2.21 19.51
N GLY A 413 21.97 2.33 20.57
CA GLY A 413 22.45 2.23 21.96
C GLY A 413 23.42 3.34 22.37
N LYS A 414 23.31 4.54 21.73
CA LYS A 414 24.24 5.67 21.91
C LYS A 414 23.58 6.88 22.57
N ILE A 415 22.55 6.67 23.36
CA ILE A 415 21.91 7.77 24.08
C ILE A 415 22.89 8.36 25.09
N GLU A 416 23.05 9.66 25.08
CA GLU A 416 23.81 10.43 26.06
C GLU A 416 22.83 11.29 26.87
N ILE A 417 22.81 11.11 28.18
CA ILE A 417 22.05 11.94 29.13
C ILE A 417 22.99 12.71 30.04
N ALA A 418 22.42 13.61 30.88
CA ALA A 418 23.20 14.37 31.82
C ALA A 418 24.10 13.47 32.69
N GLU A 419 25.31 13.93 33.02
CA GLU A 419 26.28 13.17 33.83
C GLU A 419 25.70 12.72 35.17
N GLU A 420 24.87 13.56 35.80
CA GLU A 420 24.22 13.29 37.10
C GLU A 420 23.21 12.12 37.03
N ALA A 421 22.76 11.75 35.84
CA ALA A 421 21.80 10.68 35.64
C ALA A 421 22.37 9.54 34.74
N ALA A 422 23.66 9.58 34.44
CA ALA A 422 24.29 8.63 33.50
C ALA A 422 24.11 7.17 33.94
N ASP A 423 24.25 6.88 35.22
CA ASP A 423 24.05 5.53 35.78
C ASP A 423 22.56 5.09 35.76
N CYS A 424 21.64 6.03 35.59
CA CYS A 424 20.18 5.79 35.54
C CYS A 424 19.61 5.88 34.13
N GLN A 425 20.44 5.80 33.10
CA GLN A 425 20.05 5.99 31.68
C GLN A 425 18.85 5.15 31.26
N GLU A 426 18.84 3.87 31.61
CA GLU A 426 17.70 2.99 31.25
C GLU A 426 16.39 3.47 31.88
N SER A 427 16.41 3.89 33.13
CA SER A 427 15.24 4.41 33.83
C SER A 427 14.74 5.71 33.21
N VAL A 428 15.64 6.62 32.81
CA VAL A 428 15.29 7.85 32.08
C VAL A 428 14.67 7.52 30.72
N MET A 429 15.22 6.54 29.99
CA MET A 429 14.65 6.08 28.71
C MET A 429 13.23 5.51 28.89
N VAL A 430 12.99 4.75 29.95
CA VAL A 430 11.63 4.22 30.26
C VAL A 430 10.64 5.38 30.51
N ILE A 431 11.08 6.45 31.19
CA ILE A 431 10.23 7.64 31.37
C ILE A 431 9.96 8.33 30.04
N LEU A 432 10.95 8.49 29.18
CA LEU A 432 10.79 9.07 27.84
C LEU A 432 9.88 8.21 26.95
N ASP A 433 9.92 6.89 27.08
CA ASP A 433 9.02 5.96 26.38
C ASP A 433 7.56 6.07 26.83
N SER A 434 7.32 6.71 27.99
CA SER A 434 5.96 7.00 28.43
C SER A 434 5.29 8.15 27.65
N ILE A 435 6.06 8.89 26.83
CA ILE A 435 5.53 10.01 26.05
C ILE A 435 4.76 9.44 24.85
N TYR A 436 3.65 10.08 24.53
CA TYR A 436 2.88 9.73 23.34
C TYR A 436 3.66 10.11 22.07
N ASP A 437 3.98 9.12 21.24
CA ASP A 437 4.52 9.32 19.91
C ASP A 437 3.58 8.70 18.86
N SER A 438 2.97 9.55 18.06
CA SER A 438 2.06 9.12 16.98
C SER A 438 2.76 8.26 15.92
N ARG A 439 4.08 8.38 15.77
CA ARG A 439 4.87 7.62 14.79
C ARG A 439 5.06 6.17 15.21
N ALA A 440 5.15 5.90 16.51
CA ALA A 440 5.31 4.54 17.03
C ALA A 440 4.09 3.64 16.76
N LEU A 441 2.92 4.24 16.55
CA LEU A 441 1.66 3.54 16.32
C LEU A 441 1.24 3.54 14.83
N GLN A 442 2.09 4.04 13.94
CA GLN A 442 1.77 4.04 12.52
C GLN A 442 1.87 2.62 11.95
N PRO A 443 0.77 2.06 11.42
CA PRO A 443 0.81 0.77 10.77
C PRO A 443 1.72 0.84 9.54
N GLU A 444 2.32 -0.27 9.17
CA GLU A 444 3.15 -0.34 7.97
C GLU A 444 2.26 -0.49 6.73
N ASN A 445 2.64 0.16 5.62
CA ASN A 445 1.99 -0.09 4.35
C ASN A 445 2.49 -1.44 3.81
N ALA A 446 1.64 -2.46 3.80
CA ALA A 446 1.99 -3.81 3.37
C ALA A 446 2.33 -3.91 1.86
N ARG A 447 2.00 -2.89 1.06
CA ARG A 447 2.39 -2.80 -0.35
C ARG A 447 3.75 -2.10 -0.53
N LYS A 448 4.27 -1.46 0.52
CA LYS A 448 5.59 -0.83 0.59
C LYS A 448 6.52 -1.71 1.44
N ASN A 449 7.70 -1.67 1.13
CA ASN A 449 8.86 -2.45 1.45
C ASN A 449 9.28 -2.61 2.90
N ASN A 450 9.82 -3.76 3.20
CA ASN A 450 10.08 -4.25 4.54
C ASN A 450 11.58 -4.36 4.88
N ILE A 451 12.51 -3.91 4.00
CA ILE A 451 13.94 -3.95 4.26
C ILE A 451 14.46 -2.53 4.43
N GLU A 452 15.05 -2.26 5.59
CA GLU A 452 15.84 -1.05 5.82
C GLU A 452 17.28 -1.33 5.40
N LEU A 453 17.82 -0.51 4.51
CA LEU A 453 19.20 -0.62 4.08
C LEU A 453 20.13 -0.11 5.19
N ARG A 454 21.16 -0.88 5.52
CA ARG A 454 22.15 -0.50 6.51
C ARG A 454 23.43 -0.06 5.81
N LEU A 455 23.88 1.14 6.14
CA LEU A 455 25.13 1.68 5.63
C LEU A 455 26.34 1.01 6.31
N ASP A 456 27.25 0.48 5.50
CA ASP A 456 28.53 -0.04 5.98
C ASP A 456 29.55 1.09 6.08
N LYS A 457 29.70 1.65 7.27
CA LYS A 457 30.63 2.77 7.53
C LYS A 457 32.10 2.43 7.24
N SER A 458 32.49 1.15 7.29
CA SER A 458 33.85 0.73 6.97
C SER A 458 34.17 0.95 5.50
N LYS A 459 33.21 0.76 4.61
CA LYS A 459 33.38 0.97 3.16
C LYS A 459 33.50 2.45 2.79
N LEU A 460 32.88 3.36 3.53
CA LEU A 460 33.09 4.81 3.37
C LEU A 460 34.55 5.22 3.67
N GLY A 461 35.24 4.46 4.52
CA GLY A 461 36.62 4.66 4.87
C GLY A 461 37.63 4.15 3.86
N LEU A 462 37.22 3.35 2.85
CA LEU A 462 38.13 2.77 1.86
C LEU A 462 38.81 3.86 1.02
N PRO A 463 40.15 3.75 0.78
CA PRO A 463 40.89 4.71 -0.04
C PRO A 463 40.32 4.86 -1.45
N GLU A 464 39.85 3.76 -2.03
CA GLU A 464 39.23 3.68 -3.37
C GLU A 464 37.94 4.50 -3.42
N PHE A 465 37.08 4.36 -2.40
CA PHE A 465 35.85 5.14 -2.32
C PHE A 465 36.16 6.63 -2.13
N ARG A 466 37.04 6.98 -1.24
CA ARG A 466 37.41 8.39 -1.00
C ARG A 466 37.98 9.06 -2.26
N LYS A 467 38.81 8.36 -3.02
CA LYS A 467 39.36 8.85 -4.28
C LYS A 467 38.23 9.04 -5.33
N LEU A 468 37.34 8.07 -5.47
CA LEU A 468 36.19 8.19 -6.36
C LEU A 468 35.33 9.37 -5.95
N TRP A 469 34.95 9.45 -4.67
CA TRP A 469 34.12 10.51 -4.15
C TRP A 469 34.69 11.90 -4.34
N ALA A 470 35.95 12.08 -4.10
CA ALA A 470 36.64 13.36 -4.33
C ALA A 470 36.59 13.83 -5.79
N ASN A 471 36.48 12.90 -6.74
CA ASN A 471 36.37 13.23 -8.16
C ASN A 471 34.94 13.61 -8.61
N ILE A 472 33.90 13.11 -7.94
CA ILE A 472 32.52 13.27 -8.39
C ILE A 472 31.65 14.12 -7.46
N ASN A 473 32.12 14.49 -6.26
CA ASN A 473 31.33 15.16 -5.24
C ASN A 473 31.09 16.66 -5.47
N ALA A 474 31.65 17.25 -6.52
CA ALA A 474 31.40 18.67 -6.81
C ALA A 474 29.96 18.90 -7.18
N LYS A 475 29.33 19.91 -6.56
CA LYS A 475 28.01 20.36 -6.98
C LYS A 475 28.11 21.05 -8.31
N SER A 476 27.19 20.74 -9.21
CA SER A 476 27.07 21.41 -10.50
C SER A 476 25.76 22.16 -10.56
N VAL A 477 25.78 23.33 -11.15
CA VAL A 477 24.57 24.09 -11.53
C VAL A 477 24.44 23.99 -13.03
N TYR A 478 23.28 23.55 -13.48
CA TYR A 478 22.97 23.66 -14.89
C TYR A 478 22.31 25.02 -15.17
N VAL A 479 22.76 25.65 -16.20
CA VAL A 479 22.14 26.86 -16.74
C VAL A 479 21.47 26.49 -18.05
N VAL A 480 20.22 26.85 -18.17
CA VAL A 480 19.44 26.69 -19.41
C VAL A 480 19.25 28.04 -20.01
N GLU A 481 19.98 28.29 -21.08
CA GLU A 481 19.80 29.50 -21.90
C GLU A 481 19.05 29.09 -23.16
N PHE A 482 17.72 29.22 -23.16
CA PHE A 482 16.94 28.96 -24.36
C PHE A 482 16.18 30.21 -24.79
N ASP A 483 16.06 30.36 -26.09
CA ASP A 483 15.22 31.43 -26.66
C ASP A 483 13.75 31.09 -26.45
N GLN A 484 13.04 31.97 -25.77
CA GLN A 484 11.62 31.83 -25.54
C GLN A 484 10.83 31.77 -26.85
N ASP A 485 11.29 32.51 -27.91
CA ASP A 485 10.63 32.50 -29.19
C ASP A 485 10.82 31.15 -29.92
N GLU A 486 11.96 30.51 -29.77
CA GLU A 486 12.18 29.13 -30.25
C GLU A 486 11.20 28.13 -29.63
N LEU A 487 11.03 28.18 -28.30
CA LEU A 487 10.06 27.33 -27.61
C LEU A 487 8.64 27.57 -28.08
N ILE A 488 8.26 28.86 -28.25
CA ILE A 488 6.94 29.21 -28.73
C ILE A 488 6.70 28.63 -30.12
N GLN A 489 7.65 28.73 -31.05
CA GLN A 489 7.51 28.21 -32.42
C GLN A 489 7.45 26.68 -32.45
N LYS A 490 8.28 26.00 -31.64
CA LYS A 490 8.22 24.54 -31.48
C LYS A 490 6.87 24.07 -30.93
N ALA A 491 6.38 24.74 -29.89
CA ALA A 491 5.08 24.45 -29.29
C ALA A 491 3.91 24.67 -30.27
N ILE A 492 3.92 25.78 -31.02
CA ILE A 492 2.91 26.05 -32.06
C ILE A 492 2.91 24.94 -33.12
N SER A 493 4.10 24.56 -33.61
CA SER A 493 4.25 23.53 -34.64
C SER A 493 3.77 22.18 -34.18
N ALA A 494 4.13 21.80 -32.92
CA ALA A 494 3.72 20.53 -32.32
C ALA A 494 2.20 20.50 -32.05
N LEU A 495 1.62 21.59 -31.53
CA LEU A 495 0.17 21.68 -31.32
C LEU A 495 -0.63 21.57 -32.62
N ASN A 496 -0.19 22.24 -33.67
CA ASN A 496 -0.85 22.15 -34.97
C ASN A 496 -0.80 20.73 -35.56
N ARG A 497 0.29 20.01 -35.33
CA ARG A 497 0.48 18.64 -35.82
C ARG A 497 -0.26 17.61 -34.98
N ASP A 498 -0.14 17.69 -33.65
CA ASP A 498 -0.43 16.57 -32.76
C ASP A 498 -1.70 16.75 -31.93
N LEU A 499 -2.18 17.99 -31.71
CA LEU A 499 -3.35 18.24 -30.87
C LEU A 499 -4.64 17.73 -31.54
N ARG A 500 -5.23 16.71 -30.93
CA ARG A 500 -6.53 16.16 -31.34
C ARG A 500 -7.42 16.04 -30.11
N VAL A 501 -8.58 16.67 -30.15
CA VAL A 501 -9.56 16.71 -29.04
C VAL A 501 -10.85 16.06 -29.49
N SER A 502 -11.32 15.10 -28.69
CA SER A 502 -12.54 14.38 -28.95
C SER A 502 -13.77 15.25 -28.68
N LYS A 503 -14.85 14.97 -29.40
CA LYS A 503 -16.14 15.65 -29.18
C LYS A 503 -16.85 14.96 -28.02
N ILE A 504 -17.44 15.78 -27.14
CA ILE A 504 -18.30 15.24 -26.08
C ILE A 504 -19.63 14.83 -26.72
N LEU A 505 -19.96 13.56 -26.62
CA LEU A 505 -21.21 12.98 -27.08
C LEU A 505 -22.06 12.59 -25.87
N PHE A 506 -23.28 13.11 -25.78
CA PHE A 506 -24.25 12.68 -24.78
C PHE A 506 -25.27 11.76 -25.43
N LYS A 507 -25.51 10.63 -24.78
CA LYS A 507 -26.63 9.76 -25.09
C LYS A 507 -27.80 10.17 -24.20
N VAL A 508 -28.84 10.76 -24.79
CA VAL A 508 -30.08 11.06 -24.08
C VAL A 508 -31.04 9.90 -24.33
N GLU A 509 -31.47 9.29 -23.27
CA GLU A 509 -32.53 8.27 -23.29
C GLU A 509 -33.73 8.87 -22.62
N THR A 510 -34.83 9.01 -23.36
CA THR A 510 -36.13 9.40 -22.84
C THR A 510 -36.96 8.16 -22.67
N GLY A 511 -37.57 8.01 -21.50
CA GLY A 511 -38.55 6.96 -21.20
C GLY A 511 -39.74 7.54 -20.50
N THR A 512 -40.92 7.07 -20.85
CA THR A 512 -42.16 7.39 -20.14
C THR A 512 -42.45 6.30 -19.11
N MET A 513 -42.96 6.75 -17.97
CA MET A 513 -43.40 5.85 -16.92
C MET A 513 -44.75 5.26 -17.29
N THR A 514 -44.85 3.95 -17.44
CA THR A 514 -46.14 3.23 -17.68
C THR A 514 -46.93 3.06 -16.40
N GLU A 515 -48.26 2.92 -16.50
CA GLU A 515 -49.11 2.63 -15.34
C GLU A 515 -48.66 1.34 -14.65
N ILE A 516 -48.27 1.46 -13.40
CA ILE A 516 -47.77 0.34 -12.58
C ILE A 516 -48.97 -0.44 -12.05
N GLN A 517 -49.19 -1.65 -12.55
CA GLN A 517 -50.29 -2.54 -12.11
C GLN A 517 -49.91 -3.50 -10.98
N SER A 518 -48.58 -3.67 -10.67
CA SER A 518 -48.15 -4.55 -9.57
C SER A 518 -46.78 -4.15 -8.98
N ARG A 519 -46.59 -4.52 -7.70
CA ARG A 519 -45.33 -4.33 -6.98
C ARG A 519 -44.15 -5.13 -7.59
N ALA A 520 -44.45 -6.22 -8.29
CA ALA A 520 -43.48 -7.05 -8.97
C ALA A 520 -42.86 -6.33 -10.20
N GLN A 521 -43.64 -5.55 -10.93
CA GLN A 521 -43.18 -4.75 -12.07
C GLN A 521 -42.22 -3.65 -11.64
N LEU A 522 -42.43 -3.05 -10.46
CA LEU A 522 -41.50 -2.09 -9.87
C LEU A 522 -40.12 -2.72 -9.51
N GLN A 523 -40.15 -3.96 -9.02
CA GLN A 523 -38.93 -4.68 -8.62
C GLN A 523 -38.13 -5.24 -9.81
N GLN A 524 -38.75 -5.45 -10.95
CA GLN A 524 -38.12 -5.93 -12.19
C GLN A 524 -37.60 -4.80 -13.07
N GLY A 525 -37.88 -3.53 -12.74
CA GLY A 525 -37.44 -2.38 -13.52
C GLY A 525 -38.28 -2.07 -14.75
N ASP A 526 -39.41 -2.76 -14.94
CA ASP A 526 -40.31 -2.65 -16.12
C ASP A 526 -41.27 -1.45 -16.03
N ALA A 527 -40.99 -0.52 -15.11
CA ALA A 527 -41.85 0.66 -14.89
C ALA A 527 -41.59 1.79 -15.90
N PHE A 528 -40.55 1.67 -16.73
CA PHE A 528 -40.18 2.67 -17.73
C PHE A 528 -40.04 2.03 -19.11
N GLU A 529 -40.89 2.41 -20.05
CA GLU A 529 -40.69 2.11 -21.46
C GLU A 529 -39.79 3.14 -22.12
N LYS A 530 -38.76 2.67 -22.79
CA LYS A 530 -37.78 3.46 -23.49
C LYS A 530 -38.33 3.90 -24.84
N GLU A 531 -38.66 5.17 -24.99
CA GLU A 531 -39.27 5.68 -26.22
C GLU A 531 -38.28 6.09 -27.30
N GLU A 532 -37.15 6.74 -26.94
CA GLU A 532 -36.10 7.16 -27.89
C GLU A 532 -34.74 7.12 -27.27
N SER A 533 -33.74 6.68 -28.05
CA SER A 533 -32.32 6.88 -27.73
C SER A 533 -31.64 7.65 -28.87
N GLY A 534 -31.21 8.87 -28.59
CA GLY A 534 -30.48 9.71 -29.54
C GLY A 534 -29.08 10.04 -29.03
N LEU A 535 -28.08 9.99 -29.92
CA LEU A 535 -26.74 10.53 -29.66
C LEU A 535 -26.73 12.02 -30.03
N TYR A 536 -26.60 12.88 -29.04
CA TYR A 536 -26.52 14.31 -29.25
C TYR A 536 -25.09 14.83 -29.07
N GLN A 537 -24.61 15.57 -30.07
CA GLN A 537 -23.35 16.27 -29.98
C GLN A 537 -23.59 17.64 -29.34
N VAL A 538 -23.02 17.89 -28.18
CA VAL A 538 -23.02 19.23 -27.59
C VAL A 538 -21.82 19.99 -28.10
N LYS A 539 -22.08 21.04 -28.87
CA LYS A 539 -21.10 22.14 -29.05
C LYS A 539 -21.14 22.97 -27.78
N VAL A 540 -20.01 22.99 -27.05
CA VAL A 540 -19.82 24.00 -25.99
C VAL A 540 -19.73 25.35 -26.69
N THR A 541 -20.87 26.01 -26.82
CA THR A 541 -20.89 27.37 -27.34
C THR A 541 -20.31 28.32 -26.29
N SER A 542 -19.74 29.43 -26.73
CA SER A 542 -19.16 30.50 -25.88
C SER A 542 -20.11 31.08 -24.81
N SER A 543 -21.36 30.65 -24.81
CA SER A 543 -22.40 31.02 -23.85
C SER A 543 -22.60 29.99 -22.73
N SER A 544 -21.77 28.94 -22.62
CA SER A 544 -21.85 28.02 -21.49
C SER A 544 -21.56 28.75 -20.17
N VAL A 545 -22.32 28.43 -19.13
CA VAL A 545 -22.24 29.05 -17.79
C VAL A 545 -20.87 28.85 -17.13
N VAL A 546 -20.08 27.86 -17.58
CA VAL A 546 -18.75 27.56 -17.05
C VAL A 546 -17.69 28.34 -17.80
N LYS A 547 -17.10 29.33 -17.12
CA LYS A 547 -15.95 30.05 -17.63
C LYS A 547 -14.68 29.25 -17.37
N TYR A 548 -14.08 28.73 -18.44
CA TYR A 548 -12.77 28.09 -18.34
C TYR A 548 -11.67 29.14 -18.39
N ASP A 549 -10.81 29.20 -17.36
CA ASP A 549 -9.55 29.97 -17.45
C ASP A 549 -8.50 29.09 -18.18
N LEU A 550 -8.65 29.02 -19.51
CA LEU A 550 -7.73 28.28 -20.39
C LEU A 550 -6.28 28.67 -20.14
N ILE A 551 -6.00 30.00 -20.14
CA ILE A 551 -4.63 30.48 -19.98
C ILE A 551 -4.09 30.16 -18.60
N GLY A 552 -4.87 30.40 -17.54
CA GLY A 552 -4.44 30.11 -16.16
C GLY A 552 -4.15 28.65 -15.93
N LYS A 553 -5.00 27.75 -16.44
CA LYS A 553 -4.80 26.29 -16.30
C LYS A 553 -3.56 25.81 -17.07
N VAL A 554 -3.36 26.23 -18.31
CA VAL A 554 -2.16 25.85 -19.08
C VAL A 554 -0.89 26.46 -18.47
N VAL A 555 -0.94 27.64 -17.88
CA VAL A 555 0.18 28.23 -17.12
C VAL A 555 0.51 27.39 -15.90
N ALA A 556 -0.51 26.96 -15.14
CA ALA A 556 -0.32 26.12 -13.96
C ALA A 556 0.35 24.78 -14.30
N GLU A 557 -0.09 24.14 -15.39
CA GLU A 557 0.42 22.84 -15.84
C GLU A 557 1.82 22.91 -16.48
N THR A 558 2.16 24.03 -17.14
CA THR A 558 3.43 24.14 -17.88
C THR A 558 4.51 24.92 -17.14
N GLY A 559 4.13 25.75 -16.16
CA GLY A 559 5.03 26.67 -15.47
C GLY A 559 5.56 27.78 -16.36
N LEU A 560 5.01 27.98 -17.59
CA LEU A 560 5.39 29.06 -18.48
C LEU A 560 4.67 30.38 -18.13
N THR A 561 5.22 31.49 -18.58
CA THR A 561 4.58 32.78 -18.36
C THR A 561 3.27 32.91 -19.12
N ARG A 562 2.31 33.68 -18.58
CA ARG A 562 1.05 33.97 -19.29
C ARG A 562 1.28 34.53 -20.68
N LYS A 563 2.33 35.37 -20.86
CA LYS A 563 2.70 35.94 -22.15
C LYS A 563 3.09 34.87 -23.16
N ALA A 564 3.91 33.90 -22.75
CA ALA A 564 4.30 32.80 -23.61
C ALA A 564 3.09 31.94 -24.02
N ILE A 565 2.24 31.56 -23.07
CA ILE A 565 1.03 30.77 -23.34
C ILE A 565 0.08 31.52 -24.31
N VAL A 566 -0.12 32.81 -24.09
CA VAL A 566 -0.94 33.62 -25.02
C VAL A 566 -0.33 33.63 -26.42
N SER A 567 1.00 33.80 -26.55
CA SER A 567 1.69 33.76 -27.85
C SER A 567 1.53 32.41 -28.55
N ILE A 568 1.67 31.29 -27.81
CA ILE A 568 1.46 29.94 -28.33
C ILE A 568 0.02 29.76 -28.81
N LEU A 569 -0.97 30.06 -27.97
CA LEU A 569 -2.39 29.89 -28.32
C LEU A 569 -2.87 30.82 -29.46
N ARG A 570 -2.25 31.97 -29.63
CA ARG A 570 -2.52 32.85 -30.79
C ARG A 570 -1.84 32.37 -32.07
N GLY A 571 -0.74 31.65 -31.96
CA GLY A 571 0.04 31.16 -33.09
C GLY A 571 -0.47 29.86 -33.69
N ILE A 572 -1.29 29.08 -32.97
CA ILE A 572 -1.85 27.85 -33.51
C ILE A 572 -2.93 28.14 -34.56
N GLU A 573 -3.15 27.20 -35.47
CA GLU A 573 -4.17 27.32 -36.50
C GLU A 573 -5.57 27.39 -35.87
N LYS A 574 -6.43 28.19 -36.48
CA LYS A 574 -7.81 28.36 -36.00
C LYS A 574 -8.57 27.05 -35.88
N THR A 575 -8.37 26.12 -36.81
CA THR A 575 -8.96 24.77 -36.81
C THR A 575 -8.55 23.93 -35.61
N VAL A 576 -7.32 24.13 -35.13
CA VAL A 576 -6.79 23.48 -33.94
C VAL A 576 -7.35 24.14 -32.68
N PHE A 577 -7.38 25.48 -32.64
CA PHE A 577 -7.96 26.21 -31.51
C PHE A 577 -9.48 25.96 -31.37
N ASP A 578 -10.21 25.85 -32.47
CA ASP A 578 -11.66 25.57 -32.46
C ASP A 578 -12.01 24.23 -31.80
N GLN A 579 -11.06 23.28 -31.67
CA GLN A 579 -11.23 22.07 -30.93
C GLN A 579 -11.44 22.28 -29.42
N PHE A 580 -11.04 23.43 -28.88
CA PHE A 580 -11.38 23.84 -27.51
C PHE A 580 -12.89 23.80 -27.25
N GLY A 581 -13.69 24.15 -28.25
CA GLY A 581 -15.15 24.06 -28.17
C GLY A 581 -15.70 22.61 -28.14
N ASN A 582 -14.91 21.62 -28.53
CA ASN A 582 -15.33 20.20 -28.49
C ASN A 582 -15.24 19.63 -27.09
N ASN A 583 -14.13 19.87 -26.39
CA ASN A 583 -13.88 19.41 -25.02
C ASN A 583 -12.78 20.28 -24.37
N PRO A 584 -13.16 21.36 -23.64
CA PRO A 584 -12.22 22.30 -23.06
C PRO A 584 -11.18 21.65 -22.11
N GLU A 585 -11.59 20.66 -21.34
CA GLU A 585 -10.71 19.99 -20.36
C GLU A 585 -9.66 19.15 -21.06
N GLU A 586 -10.06 18.33 -22.02
CA GLU A 586 -9.13 17.52 -22.80
C GLU A 586 -8.17 18.42 -23.63
N PHE A 587 -8.67 19.53 -24.17
CA PHE A 587 -7.83 20.50 -24.86
C PHE A 587 -6.73 21.04 -23.95
N ILE A 588 -7.09 21.45 -22.71
CA ILE A 588 -6.13 22.01 -21.74
C ILE A 588 -5.06 20.99 -21.39
N ILE A 589 -5.47 19.76 -21.05
CA ILE A 589 -4.55 18.68 -20.64
C ILE A 589 -3.59 18.34 -21.78
N LYS A 590 -4.11 18.06 -22.98
CA LYS A 590 -3.28 17.68 -24.12
C LYS A 590 -2.38 18.81 -24.60
N ALA A 591 -2.89 20.03 -24.62
CA ALA A 591 -2.09 21.21 -25.00
C ALA A 591 -0.94 21.43 -24.01
N ALA A 592 -1.20 21.32 -22.70
CA ALA A 592 -0.17 21.43 -21.68
C ALA A 592 0.88 20.32 -21.78
N GLN A 593 0.46 19.08 -22.06
CA GLN A 593 1.36 17.95 -22.27
C GLN A 593 2.30 18.20 -23.46
N ILE A 594 1.75 18.53 -24.62
CA ILE A 594 2.54 18.80 -25.84
C ILE A 594 3.53 19.96 -25.61
N ILE A 595 3.09 21.03 -24.94
CA ILE A 595 3.95 22.18 -24.60
C ILE A 595 5.10 21.74 -23.68
N ASN A 596 4.82 20.91 -22.66
CA ASN A 596 5.84 20.41 -21.74
C ASN A 596 6.86 19.50 -22.44
N GLU A 597 6.44 18.66 -23.39
CA GLU A 597 7.34 17.86 -24.21
C GLU A 597 8.30 18.75 -25.03
N GLN A 598 7.80 19.80 -25.66
CA GLN A 598 8.64 20.74 -26.40
C GLN A 598 9.57 21.54 -25.47
N LYS A 599 9.08 21.93 -24.30
CA LYS A 599 9.89 22.57 -23.25
C LYS A 599 11.03 21.66 -22.80
N ALA A 600 10.77 20.40 -22.51
CA ALA A 600 11.78 19.43 -22.13
C ALA A 600 12.84 19.24 -23.20
N THR A 601 12.43 19.09 -24.47
CA THR A 601 13.34 18.95 -25.61
C THR A 601 14.22 20.20 -25.79
N THR A 602 13.64 21.38 -25.64
CA THR A 602 14.37 22.64 -25.78
C THR A 602 15.37 22.84 -24.64
N ILE A 603 14.98 22.47 -23.39
CA ILE A 603 15.88 22.51 -22.22
C ILE A 603 17.08 21.60 -22.43
N ILE A 604 16.87 20.36 -22.89
CA ILE A 604 17.97 19.38 -23.10
C ILE A 604 18.98 19.88 -24.13
N GLN A 605 18.53 20.58 -25.15
CA GLN A 605 19.39 21.10 -26.23
C GLN A 605 20.26 22.27 -25.79
N HIS A 606 19.89 23.00 -24.73
CA HIS A 606 20.52 24.22 -24.26
C HIS A 606 21.03 24.17 -22.83
N ILE A 607 21.30 22.97 -22.33
CA ILE A 607 21.79 22.78 -20.97
C ILE A 607 23.32 22.91 -20.92
N THR A 608 23.82 23.75 -20.03
CA THR A 608 25.25 23.89 -19.73
C THR A 608 25.50 23.60 -18.26
N TYR A 609 26.47 22.75 -17.95
CA TYR A 609 26.83 22.40 -16.58
C TYR A 609 28.06 23.18 -16.13
N ASN A 610 27.91 23.92 -15.04
CA ASN A 610 29.01 24.67 -14.41
C ASN A 610 29.28 24.08 -13.04
N LYS A 611 30.54 23.66 -12.79
CA LYS A 611 30.98 23.20 -11.48
C LYS A 611 30.97 24.36 -10.48
N LEU A 612 30.49 24.13 -9.29
CA LEU A 612 30.57 25.03 -8.15
C LEU A 612 31.74 24.63 -7.24
N ASP A 613 32.23 25.58 -6.46
CA ASP A 613 33.20 25.31 -5.39
C ASP A 613 32.60 24.51 -4.23
N ALA A 614 31.28 24.43 -4.14
CA ALA A 614 30.57 23.64 -3.16
C ALA A 614 30.60 22.15 -3.52
N VAL A 615 30.79 21.30 -2.51
CA VAL A 615 30.84 19.85 -2.68
C VAL A 615 29.71 19.17 -1.87
N TYR A 616 29.32 17.99 -2.31
CA TYR A 616 28.46 17.10 -1.52
C TYR A 616 29.31 16.44 -0.42
N ASP A 617 28.79 16.47 0.80
CA ASP A 617 29.38 15.72 1.90
C ASP A 617 28.96 14.24 1.83
N THR A 618 29.76 13.35 2.43
CA THR A 618 29.45 11.91 2.51
C THR A 618 28.17 11.62 3.33
N THR A 619 27.66 12.58 4.09
CA THR A 619 26.37 12.48 4.78
C THR A 619 25.19 12.26 3.84
N ILE A 620 25.33 12.56 2.55
CA ILE A 620 24.32 12.25 1.52
C ILE A 620 23.99 10.73 1.47
N PHE A 621 24.94 9.87 1.89
CA PHE A 621 24.71 8.42 1.98
C PHE A 621 24.11 7.98 3.32
N THR A 622 23.92 8.89 4.27
CA THR A 622 23.41 8.58 5.61
C THR A 622 21.92 8.82 5.74
N GLU A 623 21.17 9.00 4.64
CA GLU A 623 19.73 9.18 4.72
C GLU A 623 19.07 8.00 5.47
N PRO A 624 18.46 8.28 6.64
CA PRO A 624 17.68 7.27 7.34
C PRO A 624 16.46 6.96 6.49
N ASN A 625 16.19 5.71 6.16
CA ASN A 625 14.96 5.19 5.55
C ASN A 625 14.99 4.83 4.06
N LEU A 626 16.12 4.42 3.52
CA LEU A 626 16.10 3.65 2.28
C LEU A 626 15.46 2.29 2.58
N LYS A 627 14.26 2.06 2.05
CA LYS A 627 13.52 0.81 2.22
C LYS A 627 13.36 0.12 0.88
N GLY A 628 13.58 -1.18 0.85
CA GLY A 628 13.43 -1.99 -0.33
C GLY A 628 12.68 -3.30 -0.07
N GLN A 629 12.14 -3.96 -1.11
CA GLN A 629 11.56 -5.31 -1.04
C GLN A 629 12.56 -6.33 -1.55
N LEU A 630 12.97 -7.25 -0.68
CA LEU A 630 13.87 -8.32 -1.08
C LEU A 630 13.22 -9.16 -2.19
N GLY A 631 13.96 -9.33 -3.29
CA GLY A 631 13.47 -10.09 -4.44
C GLY A 631 12.55 -9.33 -5.41
N VAL A 632 12.06 -8.14 -5.03
CA VAL A 632 11.26 -7.26 -5.90
C VAL A 632 12.10 -6.11 -6.43
N ASN A 633 12.62 -5.25 -5.55
CA ASN A 633 13.45 -4.11 -5.92
C ASN A 633 14.70 -3.94 -5.05
N ALA A 634 14.99 -4.91 -4.18
CA ALA A 634 16.18 -4.94 -3.35
C ALA A 634 16.89 -6.30 -3.42
N MET A 635 18.20 -6.29 -3.39
CA MET A 635 19.04 -7.48 -3.34
C MET A 635 20.18 -7.30 -2.34
N ALA A 636 20.56 -8.38 -1.65
CA ALA A 636 21.72 -8.38 -0.77
C ALA A 636 23.00 -8.30 -1.60
N VAL A 637 23.95 -7.44 -1.19
CA VAL A 637 25.20 -7.18 -1.90
C VAL A 637 26.37 -7.06 -0.91
N LYS A 638 27.58 -7.34 -1.41
CA LYS A 638 28.78 -7.38 -0.57
C LYS A 638 29.66 -6.14 -0.72
N LYS A 639 29.77 -5.59 -1.92
CA LYS A 639 30.69 -4.49 -2.26
C LYS A 639 30.03 -3.12 -2.36
N HIS A 640 28.72 -3.07 -2.28
CA HIS A 640 27.96 -1.82 -2.23
C HIS A 640 28.12 -1.14 -0.85
N LEU A 641 27.98 0.19 -0.78
CA LEU A 641 28.05 0.93 0.49
C LEU A 641 27.01 0.49 1.51
N TYR A 642 25.84 0.01 1.04
CA TYR A 642 24.81 -0.56 1.89
C TYR A 642 24.84 -2.08 1.80
N ASP A 643 24.27 -2.76 2.79
CA ASP A 643 24.10 -4.21 2.83
C ASP A 643 23.15 -4.75 1.73
N HIS A 644 22.30 -3.87 1.21
CA HIS A 644 21.40 -4.16 0.08
C HIS A 644 21.47 -3.06 -0.97
N LEU A 645 21.23 -3.41 -2.23
CA LEU A 645 21.06 -2.48 -3.34
C LEU A 645 19.59 -2.39 -3.71
N LEU A 646 19.09 -1.17 -3.87
CA LEU A 646 17.81 -0.90 -4.52
C LEU A 646 18.01 -0.74 -6.01
N TYR A 647 17.26 -1.51 -6.82
CA TYR A 647 17.32 -1.43 -8.27
C TYR A 647 15.96 -1.06 -8.86
N ASP A 648 15.98 -0.28 -9.94
CA ASP A 648 14.80 0.21 -10.62
C ASP A 648 14.48 -0.61 -11.87
N SER A 649 15.41 -1.45 -12.31
CA SER A 649 15.25 -2.34 -13.47
C SER A 649 16.06 -3.62 -13.31
N ALA A 650 15.70 -4.64 -14.08
CA ALA A 650 16.46 -5.88 -14.11
C ALA A 650 17.85 -5.73 -14.72
N ASN A 651 18.04 -4.80 -15.65
CA ASN A 651 19.37 -4.49 -16.18
C ASN A 651 20.27 -3.93 -15.09
N GLU A 652 19.75 -3.06 -14.25
CA GLU A 652 20.46 -2.51 -13.09
C GLU A 652 20.80 -3.60 -12.07
N LYS A 653 19.86 -4.52 -11.82
CA LYS A 653 20.09 -5.71 -10.98
C LYS A 653 21.21 -6.56 -11.54
N THR A 654 21.15 -6.95 -12.82
CA THR A 654 22.17 -7.79 -13.46
C THR A 654 23.53 -7.10 -13.48
N PHE A 655 23.56 -5.79 -13.74
CA PHE A 655 24.80 -5.02 -13.68
C PHE A 655 25.38 -5.04 -12.27
N ALA A 656 24.57 -4.81 -11.25
CA ALA A 656 24.99 -4.84 -9.85
C ALA A 656 25.49 -6.24 -9.42
N GLU A 657 24.82 -7.33 -9.83
CA GLU A 657 25.27 -8.70 -9.59
C GLU A 657 26.66 -8.95 -10.19
N ASN A 658 26.88 -8.46 -11.41
CA ASN A 658 28.18 -8.60 -12.10
C ASN A 658 29.30 -7.83 -11.39
N ILE A 659 29.07 -6.55 -11.00
CA ILE A 659 30.08 -5.76 -10.31
C ILE A 659 30.31 -6.22 -8.86
N ASP A 660 29.28 -6.75 -8.18
CA ASP A 660 29.41 -7.27 -6.82
C ASP A 660 30.28 -8.53 -6.75
N THR A 661 30.30 -9.32 -7.83
CA THR A 661 31.09 -10.54 -7.96
C THR A 661 32.47 -10.31 -8.62
N SER A 662 32.65 -9.21 -9.35
CA SER A 662 33.90 -8.91 -10.08
C SER A 662 35.08 -8.62 -9.15
N ASN A 663 36.18 -9.33 -9.30
CA ASN A 663 37.40 -9.11 -8.51
C ASN A 663 38.07 -7.74 -8.75
N GLU A 664 37.74 -7.06 -9.83
CA GLU A 664 38.26 -5.74 -10.19
C GLU A 664 37.55 -4.61 -9.46
N VAL A 665 36.37 -4.86 -8.91
CA VAL A 665 35.55 -3.87 -8.19
C VAL A 665 35.81 -4.01 -6.69
N ALA A 666 36.37 -2.98 -6.07
CA ALA A 666 36.58 -2.91 -4.62
C ALA A 666 35.30 -2.47 -3.88
N VAL A 667 34.69 -1.41 -4.37
CA VAL A 667 33.46 -0.82 -3.80
C VAL A 667 32.67 -0.12 -4.89
N TYR A 668 31.35 -0.11 -4.74
CA TYR A 668 30.44 0.67 -5.59
C TYR A 668 29.28 1.24 -4.81
N VAL A 669 28.58 2.22 -5.40
CA VAL A 669 27.38 2.81 -4.81
C VAL A 669 26.44 3.27 -5.92
N LYS A 670 25.15 3.07 -5.70
CA LYS A 670 24.12 3.77 -6.44
C LYS A 670 23.96 5.16 -5.84
N LEU A 671 24.13 6.18 -6.66
CA LEU A 671 24.00 7.56 -6.21
C LEU A 671 22.56 7.87 -5.78
N PRO A 672 22.33 8.60 -4.69
CA PRO A 672 21.00 8.90 -4.20
C PRO A 672 20.26 9.85 -5.16
N ASN A 673 18.92 9.80 -5.11
CA ASN A 673 18.08 10.74 -5.83
C ASN A 673 18.40 12.17 -5.36
N GLY A 674 18.60 13.08 -6.30
CA GLY A 674 19.00 14.47 -5.99
C GLY A 674 20.51 14.71 -6.03
N PHE A 675 21.29 13.68 -6.33
CA PHE A 675 22.70 13.88 -6.68
C PHE A 675 22.79 14.21 -8.18
N PHE A 676 23.30 15.38 -8.47
CA PHE A 676 23.48 15.87 -9.84
C PHE A 676 24.98 16.05 -10.10
N ILE A 677 25.47 15.31 -11.08
CA ILE A 677 26.87 15.39 -11.55
C ILE A 677 27.03 16.62 -12.44
#